data_0a330b6f862e9f23c895cd9b4875c84c
#
_entry.id   0a330b6f862e9f23c895cd9b4875c84c
#
_cell.length_a   1.000
_cell.length_b   1.000
_cell.length_c   1.000
_cell.angle_alpha   90.00
_cell.angle_beta   90.00
_cell.angle_gamma   90.00
#
_symmetry.space_group_name_H-M   'P 1'
#
loop_
_entity.id
_entity.type
_entity.pdbx_description
1 polymer ?
#
loop_
_entity_poly.entity_id
_entity_poly.type
_entity_poly.pdbx_seq_one_letter_code
_entity_poly.pdbx_strand_id
1 'polypeptide(L)'
;MSEKLVLIDGHSILNRASFGIPDLTNSEGLHTNAVYGFLNIMFKILEEEQPDYLTVAFDVSEPTFRHKMFAEYKGTRKPMAAELKQQVPLMKEMLRAMGVTIVEKGGYEADDLLGTIAKRSEAAGVEVAVVSGDRDLLQLATDHIKIRIPKTKRTGTEIEDYNAKEVLEKYQVTPTEFIDVKALMGDTSDNIPGVPGIGEKTATAIIAKYGSIENAYVHVDELKPPRASTNLKEHYDMAQMSKTLATIDIDADIAYKLADAHLEQVSDLYTEEAYLLCKRLEFKNLLGRFSVEAPKNTAEEHFKKIEKAQEAEAFFASLRGKACGFYVVPQEETHDAHTEADGQMNLFGSFAMQNSGEEAGQQETAGSCHIPDFLGLAVACGEEEICYVEASEALPCRKIRELFAGSAAASYATLDLKPQLKELGMLEKKCLGTISEENLFDNTIAAYLLNPIKNEYPYEDIAKDYAGLMISSRKDLIEKLTYEKAAEKKPEEFLKCVCYMAYVAYKTREPLEKELADTGMEALFREIEMPLVFTLADMEKEGIIASGEALKEYGDKLAVRIDELERKIYEEAGEEFNINSPKQLGVILFEKLSLPNGKKTKTGYSTAADVLDRLAPDYPIVADILEYRQLTKLKSTYADGLVNYIAEDGRIHTSFNQTITATGRLSSTEPNLQNIPMRIELGRLIRKAFLPKSGFVFVDADYSQIELRVLAHLSGDEKLIEAYRNAQDIHRTTASQVFHIPFDEVTDLQRRNAKAVNFGIVYGISSFGLSQDLSITKKEAAEYIERYFETYPKIKGYLDGLVAEAKEKGYVTTMFGRRRPIPELSSSNFMQRSFGERIAMNSPIQGTAADIIKIAMNRVHDRLLAEGLKSRLILTVHDELLVETAAEEEQEVRKILAEEMHGAAQLSVMLEIDVHAGSDWYQAK
;
A
#
# COMPACT_ATOMS: atom_id res chain seq x y z
N MET A 1 12.24 35.21 35.77
CA MET A 1 12.25 35.34 34.30
C MET A 1 10.87 35.81 33.93
N SER A 2 10.70 36.63 32.91
CA SER A 2 9.36 37.02 32.45
C SER A 2 8.67 35.77 31.88
N GLU A 3 7.40 35.59 32.15
CA GLU A 3 6.60 34.50 31.56
C GLU A 3 6.53 34.67 30.05
N LYS A 4 6.46 33.54 29.33
CA LYS A 4 6.47 33.52 27.87
C LYS A 4 5.25 32.84 27.30
N LEU A 5 4.67 33.43 26.26
CA LEU A 5 3.55 32.88 25.49
C LEU A 5 3.96 32.64 24.04
N VAL A 6 3.72 31.42 23.56
CA VAL A 6 3.81 31.09 22.12
C VAL A 6 2.40 31.06 21.51
N LEU A 7 2.21 31.86 20.47
CA LEU A 7 1.00 31.95 19.66
C LEU A 7 1.30 31.41 18.26
N ILE A 8 0.50 30.47 17.77
CA ILE A 8 0.71 29.86 16.46
C ILE A 8 -0.51 30.11 15.56
N ASP A 9 -0.25 30.57 14.34
CA ASP A 9 -1.23 30.65 13.26
C ASP A 9 -1.41 29.25 12.67
N GLY A 10 -2.51 28.60 13.01
CA GLY A 10 -2.80 27.22 12.67
C GLY A 10 -2.88 26.97 11.17
N HIS A 11 -3.63 27.79 10.43
CA HIS A 11 -3.78 27.62 8.99
C HIS A 11 -2.51 27.97 8.21
N SER A 12 -1.80 29.04 8.58
CA SER A 12 -0.57 29.45 7.92
C SER A 12 0.53 28.39 8.06
N ILE A 13 0.73 27.86 9.27
CA ILE A 13 1.75 26.83 9.51
C ILE A 13 1.36 25.50 8.90
N LEU A 14 0.08 25.09 8.95
CA LEU A 14 -0.40 23.84 8.33
C LEU A 14 -0.25 23.88 6.80
N ASN A 15 -0.63 25.01 6.19
CA ASN A 15 -0.46 25.23 4.75
C ASN A 15 1.02 25.16 4.35
N ARG A 16 1.88 25.84 5.12
CA ARG A 16 3.32 25.82 4.87
C ARG A 16 3.90 24.42 4.98
N ALA A 17 3.48 23.65 5.98
CA ALA A 17 3.91 22.28 6.19
C ALA A 17 3.53 21.38 5.00
N SER A 18 2.33 21.55 4.43
CA SER A 18 1.87 20.77 3.28
C SER A 18 2.72 20.95 2.02
N PHE A 19 3.30 22.13 1.81
CA PHE A 19 4.23 22.40 0.70
C PHE A 19 5.67 21.98 1.02
N GLY A 20 6.03 21.92 2.29
CA GLY A 20 7.39 21.61 2.75
C GLY A 20 7.71 20.12 2.79
N ILE A 21 6.72 19.27 2.90
CA ILE A 21 6.84 17.81 3.00
C ILE A 21 6.10 17.16 1.84
N PRO A 22 6.71 16.18 1.13
CA PRO A 22 5.99 15.39 0.14
C PRO A 22 4.70 14.82 0.70
N ASP A 23 3.73 14.57 -0.17
CA ASP A 23 2.47 13.97 0.24
C ASP A 23 2.71 12.62 0.95
N LEU A 24 2.20 12.50 2.16
CA LEU A 24 2.25 11.30 3.00
C LEU A 24 0.82 10.88 3.30
N THR A 25 0.55 9.62 3.12
CA THR A 25 -0.72 8.99 3.49
C THR A 25 -0.46 7.85 4.46
N ASN A 26 -1.31 7.69 5.48
CA ASN A 26 -1.27 6.54 6.36
C ASN A 26 -2.00 5.33 5.74
N SER A 27 -2.01 4.21 6.42
CA SER A 27 -2.70 2.97 5.99
C SER A 27 -4.23 3.11 5.84
N GLU A 28 -4.84 4.12 6.47
CA GLU A 28 -6.25 4.47 6.32
C GLU A 28 -6.51 5.33 5.06
N GLY A 29 -5.47 5.69 4.30
CA GLY A 29 -5.56 6.58 3.14
C GLY A 29 -5.72 8.07 3.50
N LEU A 30 -5.53 8.45 4.77
CA LEU A 30 -5.55 9.84 5.21
C LEU A 30 -4.25 10.54 4.84
N HIS A 31 -4.35 11.73 4.27
CA HIS A 31 -3.18 12.59 4.08
C HIS A 31 -2.71 13.12 5.42
N THR A 32 -1.41 13.04 5.71
CA THR A 32 -0.85 13.32 7.04
C THR A 32 0.37 14.24 7.02
N ASN A 33 0.89 14.57 5.85
CA ASN A 33 2.12 15.36 5.67
C ASN A 33 2.04 16.76 6.33
N ALA A 34 0.89 17.44 6.24
CA ALA A 34 0.73 18.77 6.81
C ALA A 34 0.68 18.72 8.34
N VAL A 35 -0.03 17.74 8.93
CA VAL A 35 -0.06 17.51 10.39
C VAL A 35 1.33 17.19 10.91
N TYR A 36 2.03 16.27 10.26
CA TYR A 36 3.40 15.89 10.62
C TYR A 36 4.36 17.09 10.58
N GLY A 37 4.30 17.88 9.52
CA GLY A 37 5.15 19.05 9.36
C GLY A 37 4.82 20.17 10.37
N PHE A 38 3.54 20.37 10.66
CA PHE A 38 3.11 21.30 11.69
C PHE A 38 3.69 20.93 13.06
N LEU A 39 3.54 19.68 13.49
CA LEU A 39 4.07 19.19 14.75
C LEU A 39 5.59 19.37 14.85
N ASN A 40 6.33 19.08 13.78
CA ASN A 40 7.79 19.28 13.76
C ASN A 40 8.18 20.77 13.92
N ILE A 41 7.45 21.69 13.27
CA ILE A 41 7.67 23.14 13.43
C ILE A 41 7.32 23.57 14.87
N MET A 42 6.18 23.13 15.37
CA MET A 42 5.71 23.44 16.72
C MET A 42 6.72 22.97 17.79
N PHE A 43 7.12 21.72 17.76
CA PHE A 43 8.10 21.19 18.73
C PHE A 43 9.42 21.92 18.66
N LYS A 44 9.93 22.26 17.48
CA LYS A 44 11.16 23.04 17.33
C LYS A 44 11.03 24.40 18.02
N ILE A 45 9.91 25.08 17.84
CA ILE A 45 9.65 26.39 18.46
C ILE A 45 9.56 26.27 19.98
N LEU A 46 8.87 25.25 20.48
CA LEU A 46 8.76 25.00 21.91
C LEU A 46 10.10 24.68 22.54
N GLU A 47 10.97 23.93 21.87
CA GLU A 47 12.34 23.66 22.30
C GLU A 47 13.20 24.92 22.37
N GLU A 48 13.05 25.85 21.42
CA GLU A 48 13.80 27.11 21.37
C GLU A 48 13.26 28.14 22.35
N GLU A 49 11.93 28.29 22.51
CA GLU A 49 11.31 29.32 23.33
C GLU A 49 11.09 28.93 24.80
N GLN A 50 10.88 27.63 25.08
CA GLN A 50 10.53 27.12 26.41
C GLN A 50 9.41 27.95 27.05
N PRO A 51 8.21 28.01 26.44
CA PRO A 51 7.13 28.88 26.87
C PRO A 51 6.37 28.36 28.10
N ASP A 52 5.79 29.27 28.86
CA ASP A 52 4.87 28.98 29.97
C ASP A 52 3.40 28.88 29.49
N TYR A 53 3.12 29.37 28.28
CA TYR A 53 1.78 29.36 27.68
C TYR A 53 1.85 29.02 26.17
N LEU A 54 0.88 28.22 25.69
CA LEU A 54 0.77 27.86 24.28
C LEU A 54 -0.67 27.99 23.79
N THR A 55 -0.86 28.69 22.66
CA THR A 55 -2.16 28.83 21.99
C THR A 55 -2.01 28.72 20.48
N VAL A 56 -2.96 28.06 19.84
CA VAL A 56 -3.06 28.00 18.39
C VAL A 56 -4.37 28.62 17.92
N ALA A 57 -4.31 29.56 16.99
CA ALA A 57 -5.50 30.19 16.41
C ALA A 57 -5.82 29.62 15.03
N PHE A 58 -7.11 29.43 14.74
CA PHE A 58 -7.57 29.00 13.43
C PHE A 58 -8.64 29.93 12.88
N ASP A 59 -8.63 30.14 11.56
CA ASP A 59 -9.73 30.79 10.84
C ASP A 59 -10.99 29.92 10.86
N VAL A 60 -12.15 30.57 10.82
CA VAL A 60 -13.44 29.90 10.56
C VAL A 60 -14.00 30.36 9.22
N SER A 61 -14.91 29.57 8.66
CA SER A 61 -15.47 29.85 7.32
C SER A 61 -16.48 30.99 7.25
N GLU A 62 -16.71 31.71 8.36
CA GLU A 62 -17.64 32.85 8.39
C GLU A 62 -17.02 34.09 7.78
N PRO A 63 -17.81 34.91 7.03
CA PRO A 63 -17.33 36.21 6.51
C PRO A 63 -16.90 37.15 7.61
N THR A 64 -15.70 37.73 7.50
CA THR A 64 -15.15 38.71 8.43
C THR A 64 -15.66 40.13 8.12
N PHE A 65 -15.37 41.09 8.99
CA PHE A 65 -15.70 42.50 8.74
C PHE A 65 -15.02 43.03 7.45
N ARG A 66 -13.84 42.52 7.08
CA ARG A 66 -13.15 42.85 5.83
C ARG A 66 -13.95 42.44 4.59
N HIS A 67 -14.57 41.28 4.60
CA HIS A 67 -15.46 40.84 3.51
C HIS A 67 -16.72 41.68 3.40
N LYS A 68 -17.22 42.19 4.55
CA LYS A 68 -18.39 43.11 4.56
C LYS A 68 -18.02 44.50 4.04
N MET A 69 -16.79 44.94 4.25
CA MET A 69 -16.26 46.23 3.79
C MET A 69 -15.90 46.18 2.29
N PHE A 70 -15.27 45.09 1.85
CA PHE A 70 -14.81 44.92 0.47
C PHE A 70 -15.11 43.49 -0.01
N ALA A 71 -16.14 43.34 -0.83
CA ALA A 71 -16.67 42.05 -1.25
C ALA A 71 -15.62 41.21 -2.04
N GLU A 72 -14.64 41.84 -2.66
CA GLU A 72 -13.58 41.17 -3.43
C GLU A 72 -12.37 40.79 -2.55
N TYR A 73 -12.39 41.07 -1.25
CA TYR A 73 -11.31 40.70 -0.31
C TYR A 73 -11.08 39.19 -0.35
N LYS A 74 -9.83 38.77 -0.55
CA LYS A 74 -9.42 37.34 -0.73
C LYS A 74 -10.14 36.62 -1.87
N GLY A 75 -10.88 37.33 -2.74
CA GLY A 75 -11.67 36.73 -3.83
C GLY A 75 -10.84 36.03 -4.93
N THR A 76 -9.55 36.34 -5.02
CA THR A 76 -8.60 35.72 -5.97
C THR A 76 -7.92 34.46 -5.41
N ARG A 77 -8.09 34.16 -4.11
CA ARG A 77 -7.50 32.98 -3.49
C ARG A 77 -8.14 31.71 -4.04
N LYS A 78 -7.29 30.75 -4.45
CA LYS A 78 -7.77 29.42 -4.82
C LYS A 78 -8.32 28.69 -3.59
N PRO A 79 -9.36 27.86 -3.74
CA PRO A 79 -9.84 27.01 -2.65
C PRO A 79 -8.70 26.14 -2.10
N MET A 80 -8.74 25.88 -0.80
CA MET A 80 -7.81 24.97 -0.15
C MET A 80 -7.89 23.59 -0.82
N ALA A 81 -6.74 22.98 -1.12
CA ALA A 81 -6.66 21.64 -1.68
C ALA A 81 -7.40 20.62 -0.79
N ALA A 82 -8.07 19.64 -1.39
CA ALA A 82 -8.88 18.68 -0.65
C ALA A 82 -8.06 17.88 0.37
N GLU A 83 -6.83 17.54 0.00
CA GLU A 83 -5.85 16.83 0.82
C GLU A 83 -5.44 17.61 2.07
N LEU A 84 -5.34 18.93 1.96
CA LEU A 84 -5.06 19.81 3.09
C LEU A 84 -6.32 20.06 3.93
N LYS A 85 -7.47 20.23 3.29
CA LYS A 85 -8.75 20.47 3.97
C LYS A 85 -9.11 19.35 4.95
N GLN A 86 -8.85 18.09 4.59
CA GLN A 86 -9.10 16.95 5.48
C GLN A 86 -8.13 16.88 6.67
N GLN A 87 -6.95 17.50 6.57
CA GLN A 87 -5.95 17.50 7.65
C GLN A 87 -6.22 18.58 8.72
N VAL A 88 -7.04 19.60 8.43
CA VAL A 88 -7.40 20.65 9.43
C VAL A 88 -8.12 20.05 10.65
N PRO A 89 -9.18 19.24 10.52
CA PRO A 89 -9.82 18.61 11.69
C PRO A 89 -8.86 17.64 12.41
N LEU A 90 -8.03 16.87 11.70
CA LEU A 90 -7.03 15.99 12.30
C LEU A 90 -5.99 16.77 13.14
N MET A 91 -5.56 17.95 12.66
CA MET A 91 -4.65 18.81 13.40
C MET A 91 -5.30 19.34 14.68
N LYS A 92 -6.55 19.78 14.61
CA LYS A 92 -7.29 20.23 15.80
C LYS A 92 -7.54 19.10 16.79
N GLU A 93 -7.81 17.88 16.32
CA GLU A 93 -7.91 16.68 17.16
C GLU A 93 -6.60 16.41 17.88
N MET A 94 -5.48 16.45 17.16
CA MET A 94 -4.13 16.27 17.73
C MET A 94 -3.81 17.33 18.79
N LEU A 95 -4.06 18.61 18.50
CA LEU A 95 -3.82 19.69 19.45
C LEU A 95 -4.67 19.56 20.72
N ARG A 96 -5.94 19.14 20.60
CA ARG A 96 -6.80 18.88 21.76
C ARG A 96 -6.30 17.70 22.58
N ALA A 97 -5.88 16.62 21.90
CA ALA A 97 -5.29 15.47 22.58
C ALA A 97 -4.01 15.84 23.32
N MET A 98 -3.23 16.79 22.81
CA MET A 98 -2.07 17.38 23.49
C MET A 98 -2.42 18.38 24.61
N GLY A 99 -3.68 18.70 24.82
CA GLY A 99 -4.08 19.72 25.80
C GLY A 99 -3.81 21.17 25.37
N VAL A 100 -3.53 21.40 24.08
CA VAL A 100 -3.23 22.75 23.56
C VAL A 100 -4.49 23.58 23.41
N THR A 101 -4.45 24.80 23.91
CA THR A 101 -5.56 25.77 23.79
C THR A 101 -5.72 26.23 22.35
N ILE A 102 -6.91 25.99 21.78
CA ILE A 102 -7.29 26.39 20.43
C ILE A 102 -8.26 27.57 20.51
N VAL A 103 -8.02 28.64 19.72
CA VAL A 103 -8.89 29.82 19.65
C VAL A 103 -9.43 29.96 18.23
N GLU A 104 -10.77 30.14 18.17
CA GLU A 104 -11.53 30.35 16.93
C GLU A 104 -12.69 31.28 17.21
N LYS A 105 -12.95 32.23 16.32
CA LYS A 105 -14.07 33.17 16.47
C LYS A 105 -14.64 33.56 15.10
N GLY A 106 -15.93 33.41 14.93
CA GLY A 106 -16.63 33.91 13.74
C GLY A 106 -16.57 35.41 13.63
N GLY A 107 -16.42 35.94 12.42
CA GLY A 107 -16.33 37.37 12.15
C GLY A 107 -14.94 37.99 12.25
N TYR A 108 -13.95 37.25 12.74
CA TYR A 108 -12.52 37.63 12.83
C TYR A 108 -11.64 36.63 12.09
N GLU A 109 -10.46 37.09 11.71
CA GLU A 109 -9.41 36.19 11.17
C GLU A 109 -8.46 35.73 12.29
N ALA A 110 -7.72 34.63 12.07
CA ALA A 110 -6.74 34.14 13.04
C ALA A 110 -5.73 35.21 13.43
N ASP A 111 -5.32 36.08 12.50
CA ASP A 111 -4.41 37.19 12.73
C ASP A 111 -4.97 38.20 13.72
N ASP A 112 -6.28 38.49 13.68
CA ASP A 112 -6.94 39.40 14.63
C ASP A 112 -6.97 38.79 16.04
N LEU A 113 -7.21 37.46 16.13
CA LEU A 113 -7.18 36.72 17.39
C LEU A 113 -5.78 36.74 18.00
N LEU A 114 -4.77 36.42 17.17
CA LEU A 114 -3.37 36.43 17.57
C LEU A 114 -2.91 37.81 17.99
N GLY A 115 -3.27 38.85 17.23
CA GLY A 115 -2.95 40.25 17.53
C GLY A 115 -3.57 40.73 18.86
N THR A 116 -4.84 40.39 19.09
CA THR A 116 -5.54 40.73 20.33
C THR A 116 -4.93 40.03 21.55
N ILE A 117 -4.65 38.72 21.44
CA ILE A 117 -4.02 37.95 22.52
C ILE A 117 -2.60 38.47 22.79
N ALA A 118 -1.80 38.70 21.74
CA ALA A 118 -0.43 39.20 21.87
C ALA A 118 -0.39 40.56 22.62
N LYS A 119 -1.25 41.50 22.23
CA LYS A 119 -1.28 42.83 22.85
C LYS A 119 -1.81 42.80 24.29
N ARG A 120 -2.81 41.96 24.58
CA ARG A 120 -3.28 41.75 25.96
C ARG A 120 -2.23 41.14 26.87
N SER A 121 -1.48 40.16 26.35
CA SER A 121 -0.41 39.49 27.09
C SER A 121 0.81 40.38 27.29
N GLU A 122 1.20 41.20 26.31
CA GLU A 122 2.26 42.20 26.41
C GLU A 122 1.89 43.22 27.51
N ALA A 123 0.65 43.67 27.52
CA ALA A 123 0.17 44.61 28.56
C ALA A 123 0.17 43.97 29.97
N ALA A 124 0.06 42.67 30.09
CA ALA A 124 0.19 41.93 31.34
C ALA A 124 1.64 41.63 31.75
N GLY A 125 2.63 42.04 30.95
CA GLY A 125 4.07 41.81 31.20
C GLY A 125 4.61 40.49 30.74
N VAL A 126 3.93 39.77 29.84
CA VAL A 126 4.33 38.50 29.29
C VAL A 126 5.05 38.72 27.93
N GLU A 127 6.20 38.03 27.75
CA GLU A 127 6.91 37.99 26.48
C GLU A 127 6.15 37.11 25.48
N VAL A 128 5.96 37.60 24.26
CA VAL A 128 5.14 36.88 23.26
C VAL A 128 5.96 36.53 22.03
N ALA A 129 5.87 35.29 21.60
CA ALA A 129 6.38 34.82 20.29
C ALA A 129 5.20 34.42 19.40
N VAL A 130 4.97 35.16 18.32
CA VAL A 130 3.92 34.88 17.33
C VAL A 130 4.54 34.13 16.14
N VAL A 131 4.02 32.96 15.85
CA VAL A 131 4.54 32.04 14.80
C VAL A 131 3.58 31.99 13.62
N SER A 132 3.96 32.54 12.49
CA SER A 132 3.18 32.50 11.26
C SER A 132 4.08 32.59 10.03
N GLY A 133 3.59 32.11 8.90
CA GLY A 133 4.20 32.35 7.60
C GLY A 133 3.81 33.68 6.99
N ASP A 134 2.82 34.39 7.58
CA ASP A 134 2.34 35.66 7.09
C ASP A 134 3.17 36.83 7.61
N ARG A 135 3.56 37.70 6.70
CA ARG A 135 4.34 38.92 7.04
C ARG A 135 3.47 40.06 7.55
N ASP A 136 2.18 39.97 7.42
CA ASP A 136 1.30 41.02 7.88
C ASP A 136 1.32 41.14 9.42
N LEU A 137 1.63 40.03 10.10
CA LEU A 137 1.88 40.01 11.54
C LEU A 137 3.10 40.82 12.00
N LEU A 138 4.01 41.22 11.09
CA LEU A 138 5.15 42.10 11.42
C LEU A 138 4.69 43.45 12.01
N GLN A 139 3.45 43.88 11.72
CA GLN A 139 2.86 45.08 12.32
C GLN A 139 2.68 44.99 13.84
N LEU A 140 2.66 43.77 14.40
CA LEU A 140 2.51 43.52 15.83
C LEU A 140 3.82 43.58 16.60
N ALA A 141 4.97 43.51 15.91
CA ALA A 141 6.29 43.39 16.52
C ALA A 141 6.62 44.58 17.45
N THR A 142 7.13 44.27 18.64
CA THR A 142 7.59 45.24 19.66
C THR A 142 8.90 44.73 20.26
N ASP A 143 9.35 45.35 21.35
CA ASP A 143 10.48 44.79 22.11
C ASP A 143 10.08 43.53 22.91
N HIS A 144 8.78 43.30 23.14
CA HIS A 144 8.21 42.19 23.90
C HIS A 144 7.36 41.22 23.05
N ILE A 145 7.03 41.60 21.82
CA ILE A 145 6.35 40.73 20.84
C ILE A 145 7.32 40.44 19.70
N LYS A 146 7.74 39.20 19.60
CA LYS A 146 8.61 38.66 18.55
C LYS A 146 7.80 37.90 17.52
N ILE A 147 7.96 38.22 16.24
CA ILE A 147 7.34 37.50 15.14
C ILE A 147 8.33 36.49 14.59
N ARG A 148 7.95 35.22 14.57
CA ARG A 148 8.78 34.08 14.12
C ARG A 148 8.23 33.51 12.82
N ILE A 149 9.00 33.64 11.73
CA ILE A 149 8.58 33.21 10.40
C ILE A 149 9.39 31.97 9.98
N PRO A 150 8.79 30.75 10.01
CA PRO A 150 9.46 29.56 9.54
C PRO A 150 9.70 29.64 8.03
N LYS A 151 10.89 29.24 7.55
CA LYS A 151 11.25 29.12 6.14
C LYS A 151 11.73 27.72 5.86
N THR A 152 11.07 27.01 4.95
CA THR A 152 11.51 25.68 4.51
C THR A 152 12.63 25.83 3.49
N LYS A 153 13.81 25.28 3.79
CA LYS A 153 14.94 25.13 2.88
C LYS A 153 15.18 23.66 2.57
N ARG A 154 15.98 23.38 1.55
CA ARG A 154 16.36 22.00 1.19
C ARG A 154 17.06 21.22 2.34
N THR A 155 17.64 21.95 3.29
CA THR A 155 18.38 21.43 4.45
C THR A 155 17.55 21.37 5.74
N GLY A 156 16.26 21.77 5.73
CA GLY A 156 15.39 21.80 6.90
C GLY A 156 14.64 23.12 7.06
N THR A 157 13.95 23.30 8.18
CA THR A 157 13.21 24.53 8.51
C THR A 157 14.11 25.49 9.30
N GLU A 158 14.37 26.67 8.73
CA GLU A 158 14.95 27.83 9.43
C GLU A 158 13.83 28.75 9.92
N ILE A 159 14.06 29.47 11.02
CA ILE A 159 13.13 30.45 11.56
C ILE A 159 13.79 31.83 11.51
N GLU A 160 13.10 32.80 10.92
CA GLU A 160 13.53 34.19 10.97
C GLU A 160 12.75 34.90 12.08
N ASP A 161 13.46 35.57 12.96
CA ASP A 161 12.90 36.30 14.09
C ASP A 161 12.92 37.80 13.83
N TYR A 162 11.80 38.48 14.18
CA TYR A 162 11.63 39.93 14.00
C TYR A 162 11.02 40.55 15.24
N ASN A 163 11.79 41.39 15.95
CA ASN A 163 11.27 42.38 16.88
C ASN A 163 11.13 43.73 16.17
N ALA A 164 10.72 44.75 16.85
CA ALA A 164 10.57 46.09 16.26
C ALA A 164 11.84 46.59 15.56
N LYS A 165 12.99 46.27 16.13
CA LYS A 165 14.31 46.67 15.59
C LYS A 165 14.62 45.94 14.26
N GLU A 166 14.42 44.64 14.18
CA GLU A 166 14.69 43.85 12.96
C GLU A 166 13.73 44.24 11.83
N VAL A 167 12.47 44.61 12.17
CA VAL A 167 11.52 45.15 11.19
C VAL A 167 12.05 46.46 10.63
N LEU A 168 12.48 47.42 11.51
CA LEU A 168 13.02 48.71 11.08
C LEU A 168 14.29 48.53 10.22
N GLU A 169 15.22 47.67 10.63
CA GLU A 169 16.46 47.42 9.90
C GLU A 169 16.19 46.83 8.49
N LYS A 170 15.25 45.94 8.38
CA LYS A 170 14.97 45.23 7.13
C LYS A 170 14.06 46.00 6.20
N TYR A 171 13.00 46.62 6.71
CA TYR A 171 11.95 47.25 5.92
C TYR A 171 12.04 48.78 5.92
N GLN A 172 12.95 49.39 6.68
CA GLN A 172 13.17 50.83 6.79
C GLN A 172 11.97 51.64 7.34
N VAL A 173 11.05 50.94 7.96
CA VAL A 173 9.86 51.50 8.60
C VAL A 173 9.60 50.77 9.93
N THR A 174 8.93 51.42 10.88
CA THR A 174 8.49 50.79 12.11
C THR A 174 7.36 49.76 11.86
N PRO A 175 7.11 48.84 12.80
CA PRO A 175 5.98 47.90 12.66
C PRO A 175 4.64 48.56 12.37
N THR A 176 4.31 49.65 13.01
CA THR A 176 3.07 50.43 12.78
C THR A 176 3.07 51.11 11.42
N GLU A 177 4.18 51.68 10.98
CA GLU A 177 4.33 52.25 9.65
C GLU A 177 4.28 51.18 8.52
N PHE A 178 4.57 49.92 8.84
CA PHE A 178 4.47 48.82 7.89
C PHE A 178 3.05 48.63 7.34
N ILE A 179 2.03 48.93 8.16
CA ILE A 179 0.62 48.95 7.74
C ILE A 179 0.41 49.94 6.59
N ASP A 180 0.95 51.17 6.71
CA ASP A 180 0.83 52.22 5.70
C ASP A 180 1.58 51.83 4.42
N VAL A 181 2.73 51.14 4.51
CA VAL A 181 3.43 50.62 3.34
C VAL A 181 2.57 49.59 2.60
N LYS A 182 1.96 48.63 3.32
CA LYS A 182 1.04 47.63 2.78
C LYS A 182 -0.20 48.31 2.15
N ALA A 183 -0.75 49.28 2.79
CA ALA A 183 -1.93 50.02 2.30
C ALA A 183 -1.65 50.78 0.99
N LEU A 184 -0.43 51.35 0.82
CA LEU A 184 -0.05 52.03 -0.40
C LEU A 184 0.27 51.04 -1.55
N MET A 185 1.00 49.98 -1.27
CA MET A 185 1.40 49.02 -2.31
C MET A 185 0.30 48.03 -2.68
N GLY A 186 -0.66 47.82 -1.82
CA GLY A 186 -1.66 46.75 -1.92
C GLY A 186 -1.10 45.38 -1.63
N ASP A 187 -1.97 44.37 -1.63
CA ASP A 187 -1.61 42.95 -1.49
C ASP A 187 -2.37 42.08 -2.50
N THR A 188 -1.65 41.47 -3.40
CA THR A 188 -2.25 40.61 -4.45
C THR A 188 -2.76 39.31 -3.90
N SER A 189 -2.22 38.80 -2.75
CA SER A 189 -2.65 37.55 -2.12
C SER A 189 -4.00 37.71 -1.42
N ASP A 190 -4.25 38.89 -0.83
CA ASP A 190 -5.50 39.23 -0.13
C ASP A 190 -6.44 40.09 -0.98
N ASN A 191 -6.03 40.38 -2.20
CA ASN A 191 -6.74 41.24 -3.12
C ASN A 191 -7.00 42.64 -2.55
N ILE A 192 -6.02 43.16 -1.79
CA ILE A 192 -6.04 44.55 -1.30
C ILE A 192 -5.57 45.45 -2.41
N PRO A 193 -6.37 46.44 -2.87
CA PRO A 193 -6.10 47.17 -4.12
C PRO A 193 -4.88 48.06 -4.06
N GLY A 194 -4.55 48.65 -2.91
CA GLY A 194 -3.50 49.66 -2.81
C GLY A 194 -3.72 50.90 -3.68
N VAL A 195 -2.66 51.68 -3.92
CA VAL A 195 -2.68 52.85 -4.81
C VAL A 195 -2.07 52.42 -6.16
N PRO A 196 -2.79 52.55 -7.28
CA PRO A 196 -2.26 52.15 -8.59
C PRO A 196 -0.90 52.81 -8.91
N GLY A 197 0.09 51.94 -9.26
CA GLY A 197 1.44 52.42 -9.65
C GLY A 197 2.35 52.79 -8.48
N ILE A 198 1.95 52.61 -7.24
CA ILE A 198 2.84 52.67 -6.07
C ILE A 198 3.18 51.22 -5.66
N GLY A 199 4.39 50.79 -5.97
CA GLY A 199 4.91 49.48 -5.51
C GLY A 199 5.74 49.63 -4.24
N GLU A 200 6.19 48.47 -3.69
CA GLU A 200 6.87 48.35 -2.39
C GLU A 200 7.98 49.42 -2.16
N LYS A 201 8.92 49.55 -3.09
CA LYS A 201 10.03 50.52 -2.97
C LYS A 201 9.56 51.96 -2.86
N THR A 202 8.50 52.31 -3.59
CA THR A 202 7.96 53.67 -3.58
C THR A 202 7.14 53.90 -2.30
N ALA A 203 6.33 52.95 -1.90
CA ALA A 203 5.55 52.99 -0.66
C ALA A 203 6.48 53.12 0.56
N THR A 204 7.53 52.27 0.64
CA THR A 204 8.52 52.34 1.73
C THR A 204 9.23 53.68 1.77
N ALA A 205 9.65 54.26 0.63
CA ALA A 205 10.33 55.56 0.59
C ALA A 205 9.40 56.70 1.01
N ILE A 206 8.10 56.63 0.69
CA ILE A 206 7.11 57.61 1.09
C ILE A 206 6.90 57.50 2.61
N ILE A 207 6.61 56.34 3.14
CA ILE A 207 6.31 56.17 4.56
C ILE A 207 7.54 56.41 5.43
N ALA A 208 8.74 55.93 5.04
CA ALA A 208 9.98 56.25 5.77
C ALA A 208 10.24 57.77 5.88
N LYS A 209 9.73 58.58 4.94
CA LYS A 209 9.91 60.04 4.98
C LYS A 209 8.79 60.74 5.71
N TYR A 210 7.54 60.32 5.57
CA TYR A 210 6.36 61.02 6.06
C TYR A 210 5.66 60.34 7.26
N GLY A 211 6.01 59.11 7.60
CA GLY A 211 5.53 58.38 8.74
C GLY A 211 4.14 57.72 8.57
N SER A 212 3.27 58.36 7.78
CA SER A 212 1.91 57.82 7.53
C SER A 212 1.34 58.23 6.18
N ILE A 213 0.30 57.53 5.71
CA ILE A 213 -0.43 57.92 4.47
C ILE A 213 -1.06 59.30 4.61
N GLU A 214 -1.63 59.61 5.78
CA GLU A 214 -2.27 60.87 6.07
C GLU A 214 -1.30 62.05 5.94
N ASN A 215 -0.13 61.94 6.55
CA ASN A 215 0.91 62.93 6.45
C ASN A 215 1.53 63.01 5.06
N ALA A 216 1.69 61.88 4.38
CA ALA A 216 2.12 61.84 2.96
C ALA A 216 1.11 62.54 2.04
N TYR A 217 -0.18 62.43 2.31
CA TYR A 217 -1.24 63.10 1.57
C TYR A 217 -1.24 64.64 1.80
N VAL A 218 -0.96 65.12 3.02
CA VAL A 218 -0.79 66.55 3.31
C VAL A 218 0.37 67.12 2.46
N HIS A 219 1.43 66.35 2.25
CA HIS A 219 2.61 66.73 1.47
C HIS A 219 2.63 66.11 0.08
N VAL A 220 1.45 65.79 -0.47
CA VAL A 220 1.33 65.01 -1.70
C VAL A 220 2.01 65.64 -2.90
N ASP A 221 2.10 66.97 -3.00
CA ASP A 221 2.78 67.69 -4.07
C ASP A 221 4.32 67.54 -4.06
N GLU A 222 4.87 67.14 -2.92
CA GLU A 222 6.32 66.96 -2.74
C GLU A 222 6.75 65.48 -3.00
N LEU A 223 5.81 64.57 -3.23
CA LEU A 223 6.09 63.14 -3.40
C LEU A 223 6.87 62.86 -4.67
N LYS A 224 7.78 61.94 -4.55
CA LYS A 224 8.59 61.45 -5.68
C LYS A 224 8.36 59.92 -5.81
N PRO A 225 8.21 59.42 -7.05
CA PRO A 225 8.18 60.13 -8.34
C PRO A 225 6.84 60.94 -8.49
N PRO A 226 6.78 61.90 -9.44
CA PRO A 226 5.55 62.71 -9.63
C PRO A 226 4.28 61.90 -9.86
N ARG A 227 4.39 60.73 -10.48
CA ARG A 227 3.28 59.85 -10.71
C ARG A 227 2.70 59.33 -9.41
N ALA A 228 3.49 59.11 -8.35
CA ALA A 228 3.00 58.68 -7.04
C ALA A 228 2.15 59.83 -6.39
N SER A 229 2.57 61.10 -6.56
CA SER A 229 1.80 62.26 -6.14
C SER A 229 0.42 62.31 -6.79
N THR A 230 0.37 62.21 -8.12
CA THR A 230 -0.89 62.19 -8.87
C THR A 230 -1.79 61.02 -8.44
N ASN A 231 -1.24 59.82 -8.38
CA ASN A 231 -2.02 58.64 -8.09
C ASN A 231 -2.52 58.61 -6.63
N LEU A 232 -1.73 59.07 -5.66
CA LEU A 232 -2.19 59.16 -4.29
C LEU A 232 -3.30 60.23 -4.12
N LYS A 233 -3.26 61.33 -4.86
CA LYS A 233 -4.34 62.35 -4.88
C LYS A 233 -5.65 61.73 -5.40
N GLU A 234 -5.57 61.03 -6.52
CA GLU A 234 -6.74 60.46 -7.20
C GLU A 234 -7.33 59.25 -6.46
N HIS A 235 -6.53 58.53 -5.68
CA HIS A 235 -6.92 57.29 -5.04
C HIS A 235 -6.72 57.28 -3.51
N TYR A 236 -6.83 58.43 -2.86
CA TYR A 236 -6.63 58.52 -1.43
C TYR A 236 -7.66 57.72 -0.62
N ASP A 237 -8.94 57.70 -1.03
CA ASP A 237 -9.98 56.90 -0.39
C ASP A 237 -9.67 55.38 -0.50
N MET A 238 -9.10 54.98 -1.62
CA MET A 238 -8.66 53.58 -1.83
C MET A 238 -7.47 53.24 -0.91
N ALA A 239 -6.54 54.17 -0.69
CA ALA A 239 -5.44 54.01 0.25
C ALA A 239 -5.94 53.84 1.69
N GLN A 240 -6.94 54.60 2.10
CA GLN A 240 -7.55 54.53 3.42
C GLN A 240 -8.33 53.23 3.63
N MET A 241 -9.10 52.78 2.62
CA MET A 241 -9.74 51.46 2.62
C MET A 241 -8.70 50.37 2.71
N SER A 242 -7.64 50.39 1.91
CA SER A 242 -6.55 49.43 1.95
C SER A 242 -5.84 49.41 3.29
N LYS A 243 -5.64 50.53 3.96
CA LYS A 243 -5.11 50.63 5.31
C LYS A 243 -6.00 49.89 6.32
N THR A 244 -7.31 50.09 6.27
CA THR A 244 -8.26 49.41 7.14
C THR A 244 -8.27 47.91 6.89
N LEU A 245 -8.19 47.46 5.62
CA LEU A 245 -8.12 46.05 5.26
C LEU A 245 -6.81 45.37 5.71
N ALA A 246 -5.68 46.08 5.65
CA ALA A 246 -4.36 45.58 6.05
C ALA A 246 -4.11 45.63 7.56
N THR A 247 -4.90 46.41 8.33
CA THR A 247 -4.76 46.54 9.78
C THR A 247 -5.34 45.32 10.50
N ILE A 248 -4.53 44.70 11.35
CA ILE A 248 -4.94 43.61 12.24
C ILE A 248 -5.73 44.25 13.42
N ASP A 249 -6.91 43.71 13.70
CA ASP A 249 -7.71 44.10 14.85
C ASP A 249 -7.11 43.54 16.15
N ILE A 250 -6.70 44.41 17.05
CA ILE A 250 -6.07 44.05 18.33
C ILE A 250 -7.01 44.11 19.51
N ASP A 251 -8.29 44.37 19.25
CA ASP A 251 -9.35 44.53 20.27
C ASP A 251 -10.53 43.57 20.00
N ALA A 252 -10.31 42.47 19.30
CA ALA A 252 -11.35 41.48 19.01
C ALA A 252 -12.06 41.01 20.30
N ASP A 253 -13.39 40.89 20.21
CA ASP A 253 -14.21 40.40 21.33
C ASP A 253 -14.09 38.91 21.52
N ILE A 254 -13.05 38.46 22.24
CA ILE A 254 -12.75 37.05 22.54
C ILE A 254 -12.71 36.78 24.03
N ALA A 255 -13.30 35.64 24.43
CA ALA A 255 -13.31 35.19 25.82
C ALA A 255 -12.05 34.33 26.12
N TYR A 256 -10.87 34.90 25.87
CA TYR A 256 -9.58 34.22 26.10
C TYR A 256 -9.05 34.56 27.50
N LYS A 257 -8.58 33.56 28.22
CA LYS A 257 -7.87 33.68 29.48
C LYS A 257 -6.51 33.02 29.36
N LEU A 258 -5.44 33.78 29.69
CA LEU A 258 -4.06 33.28 29.61
C LEU A 258 -3.87 32.00 30.46
N ALA A 259 -4.51 31.90 31.62
CA ALA A 259 -4.44 30.73 32.48
C ALA A 259 -4.93 29.43 31.83
N ASP A 260 -5.85 29.50 30.84
CA ASP A 260 -6.35 28.33 30.15
C ASP A 260 -5.31 27.77 29.15
N ALA A 261 -4.28 28.54 28.84
CA ALA A 261 -3.20 28.18 27.91
C ALA A 261 -1.89 27.80 28.62
N HIS A 262 -1.92 27.66 29.96
CA HIS A 262 -0.74 27.40 30.78
C HIS A 262 -0.15 26.04 30.46
N LEU A 263 1.18 25.97 30.35
CA LEU A 263 1.99 24.80 30.08
C LEU A 263 3.11 24.71 31.13
N GLU A 264 3.03 23.76 32.07
CA GLU A 264 4.08 23.65 33.10
C GLU A 264 5.42 23.22 32.48
N GLN A 265 5.38 22.28 31.55
CA GLN A 265 6.53 21.86 30.78
C GLN A 265 6.11 21.27 29.41
N VAL A 266 6.99 21.32 28.43
CA VAL A 266 6.73 20.84 27.07
C VAL A 266 6.37 19.35 27.04
N SER A 267 6.86 18.56 28.00
CA SER A 267 6.51 17.15 28.15
C SER A 267 5.06 16.88 28.47
N ASP A 268 4.29 17.86 28.98
CA ASP A 268 2.88 17.68 29.30
C ASP A 268 2.02 17.55 28.04
N LEU A 269 2.55 17.98 26.88
CA LEU A 269 1.95 17.78 25.58
C LEU A 269 2.00 16.31 25.09
N TYR A 270 2.85 15.50 25.69
CA TYR A 270 3.03 14.09 25.30
C TYR A 270 2.05 13.18 26.04
N THR A 271 0.77 13.45 25.88
CA THR A 271 -0.32 12.69 26.49
C THR A 271 -0.49 11.31 25.85
N GLU A 272 -1.18 10.41 26.52
CA GLU A 272 -1.54 9.10 25.97
C GLU A 272 -2.41 9.22 24.71
N GLU A 273 -3.39 10.13 24.73
CA GLU A 273 -4.28 10.38 23.59
C GLU A 273 -3.49 10.89 22.37
N ALA A 274 -2.54 11.80 22.57
CA ALA A 274 -1.68 12.29 21.50
C ALA A 274 -0.73 11.20 20.98
N TYR A 275 -0.24 10.31 21.86
CA TYR A 275 0.55 9.15 21.46
C TYR A 275 -0.26 8.21 20.56
N LEU A 276 -1.50 7.88 20.93
CA LEU A 276 -2.40 7.02 20.15
C LEU A 276 -2.70 7.63 18.77
N LEU A 277 -2.93 8.96 18.71
CA LEU A 277 -3.12 9.67 17.44
C LEU A 277 -1.84 9.68 16.58
N CYS A 278 -0.68 9.92 17.16
CA CYS A 278 0.60 9.83 16.44
C CYS A 278 0.82 8.43 15.84
N LYS A 279 0.42 7.40 16.56
CA LYS A 279 0.51 6.00 16.10
C LYS A 279 -0.49 5.72 14.98
N ARG A 280 -1.76 6.15 15.12
CA ARG A 280 -2.78 6.06 14.08
C ARG A 280 -2.35 6.78 12.80
N LEU A 281 -1.74 7.96 12.93
CA LEU A 281 -1.24 8.75 11.80
C LEU A 281 0.14 8.29 11.29
N GLU A 282 0.73 7.24 11.89
CA GLU A 282 2.01 6.62 11.53
C GLU A 282 3.23 7.55 11.65
N PHE A 283 3.22 8.46 12.62
CA PHE A 283 4.31 9.39 12.87
C PHE A 283 5.46 8.76 13.66
N LYS A 284 6.07 7.70 13.12
CA LYS A 284 7.11 6.88 13.78
C LYS A 284 8.21 7.72 14.45
N ASN A 285 8.67 8.78 13.79
CA ASN A 285 9.76 9.63 14.31
C ASN A 285 9.32 10.52 15.50
N LEU A 286 8.01 10.76 15.67
CA LEU A 286 7.51 11.53 16.80
C LEU A 286 7.22 10.67 18.03
N LEU A 287 6.98 9.37 17.84
CA LEU A 287 6.67 8.44 18.94
C LEU A 287 7.78 8.39 19.98
N GLY A 288 9.05 8.52 19.58
CA GLY A 288 10.18 8.55 20.50
C GLY A 288 10.25 9.77 21.45
N ARG A 289 9.39 10.81 21.23
CA ARG A 289 9.25 11.97 22.14
C ARG A 289 8.33 11.67 23.31
N PHE A 290 7.46 10.70 23.18
CA PHE A 290 6.50 10.31 24.20
C PHE A 290 7.18 9.37 25.18
N SER A 291 7.35 9.81 26.43
CA SER A 291 7.82 8.97 27.55
C SER A 291 6.68 8.14 28.17
N VAL A 292 5.55 8.08 27.49
CA VAL A 292 4.40 7.31 27.95
C VAL A 292 4.75 5.84 27.83
N GLU A 293 4.85 5.16 28.96
CA GLU A 293 4.70 3.70 28.95
C GLU A 293 3.35 3.44 28.26
N ALA A 294 3.36 2.70 27.13
CA ALA A 294 2.12 2.27 26.49
C ALA A 294 1.15 1.78 27.58
N PRO A 295 -0.17 2.03 27.43
CA PRO A 295 -1.15 1.59 28.43
C PRO A 295 -0.81 0.16 28.78
N LYS A 296 -0.54 -0.10 30.07
CA LYS A 296 -0.06 -1.42 30.52
C LYS A 296 -1.06 -2.43 30.05
N ASN A 297 -0.67 -3.20 29.04
CA ASN A 297 -1.45 -4.33 28.64
C ASN A 297 -1.37 -5.34 29.80
N THR A 298 -2.40 -5.41 30.60
CA THR A 298 -2.48 -6.30 31.77
C THR A 298 -2.26 -7.76 31.38
N ALA A 299 -2.46 -8.13 30.11
CA ALA A 299 -2.19 -9.47 29.61
C ALA A 299 -0.72 -9.89 29.77
N GLU A 300 0.24 -8.95 29.71
CA GLU A 300 1.66 -9.28 29.92
C GLU A 300 1.95 -9.84 31.33
N GLU A 301 1.18 -9.43 32.33
CA GLU A 301 1.32 -9.92 33.71
C GLU A 301 0.93 -11.42 33.82
N HIS A 302 0.21 -11.94 32.83
CA HIS A 302 -0.28 -13.32 32.77
C HIS A 302 0.52 -14.22 31.81
N PHE A 303 1.56 -13.70 31.15
CA PHE A 303 2.42 -14.50 30.29
C PHE A 303 3.28 -15.48 31.11
N LYS A 304 3.10 -16.77 30.84
CA LYS A 304 3.76 -17.84 31.61
C LYS A 304 4.47 -18.81 30.68
N LYS A 305 5.65 -19.29 31.14
CA LYS A 305 6.38 -20.38 30.51
C LYS A 305 6.08 -21.69 31.23
N ILE A 306 5.77 -22.73 30.48
CA ILE A 306 5.55 -24.10 30.97
C ILE A 306 6.67 -24.98 30.42
N GLU A 307 7.44 -25.61 31.34
CA GLU A 307 8.58 -26.47 31.04
C GLU A 307 8.33 -27.94 31.45
N LYS A 308 7.35 -28.17 32.34
CA LYS A 308 7.10 -29.50 32.91
C LYS A 308 5.92 -30.18 32.24
N ALA A 309 6.08 -31.47 31.92
CA ALA A 309 5.07 -32.26 31.26
C ALA A 309 3.73 -32.29 32.04
N GLN A 310 3.77 -32.40 33.35
CA GLN A 310 2.57 -32.44 34.20
C GLN A 310 1.79 -31.11 34.17
N GLU A 311 2.51 -29.98 34.16
CA GLU A 311 1.89 -28.66 34.04
C GLU A 311 1.27 -28.47 32.64
N ALA A 312 1.96 -28.93 31.58
CA ALA A 312 1.46 -28.93 30.24
C ALA A 312 0.19 -29.79 30.08
N GLU A 313 0.18 -31.01 30.62
CA GLU A 313 -1.00 -31.88 30.62
C GLU A 313 -2.21 -31.23 31.30
N ALA A 314 -2.00 -30.60 32.45
CA ALA A 314 -3.05 -29.87 33.17
C ALA A 314 -3.56 -28.67 32.38
N PHE A 315 -2.65 -27.92 31.79
CA PHE A 315 -2.97 -26.74 30.95
C PHE A 315 -3.79 -27.13 29.72
N PHE A 316 -3.32 -28.09 28.90
CA PHE A 316 -4.06 -28.52 27.71
C PHE A 316 -5.42 -29.15 28.06
N ALA A 317 -5.54 -29.84 29.19
CA ALA A 317 -6.82 -30.34 29.67
C ALA A 317 -7.80 -29.22 30.07
N SER A 318 -7.30 -28.06 30.53
CA SER A 318 -8.10 -26.89 30.89
C SER A 318 -8.69 -26.15 29.67
N LEU A 319 -8.18 -26.40 28.45
CA LEU A 319 -8.69 -25.80 27.21
C LEU A 319 -10.06 -26.36 26.80
N ARG A 320 -10.48 -27.49 27.37
CA ARG A 320 -11.68 -28.19 26.94
C ARG A 320 -12.91 -27.28 26.97
N GLY A 321 -13.54 -27.15 25.80
CA GLY A 321 -14.75 -26.32 25.64
C GLY A 321 -14.51 -24.81 25.66
N LYS A 322 -13.27 -24.34 25.76
CA LYS A 322 -12.89 -22.92 25.66
C LYS A 322 -12.47 -22.55 24.22
N ALA A 323 -12.64 -21.30 23.85
CA ALA A 323 -11.98 -20.76 22.67
C ALA A 323 -10.50 -20.54 22.99
N CYS A 324 -9.61 -20.83 22.05
CA CYS A 324 -8.19 -20.55 22.21
C CYS A 324 -7.56 -19.93 20.96
N GLY A 325 -6.54 -19.10 21.18
CA GLY A 325 -5.58 -18.68 20.18
C GLY A 325 -4.29 -19.46 20.36
N PHE A 326 -3.58 -19.80 19.29
CA PHE A 326 -2.33 -20.52 19.35
C PHE A 326 -1.30 -20.02 18.35
N TYR A 327 -0.03 -20.26 18.64
CA TYR A 327 1.08 -19.99 17.74
C TYR A 327 2.21 -21.00 17.99
N VAL A 328 2.56 -21.76 16.97
CA VAL A 328 3.72 -22.67 16.99
C VAL A 328 4.96 -21.85 16.72
N VAL A 329 5.96 -21.97 17.55
CA VAL A 329 7.23 -21.26 17.40
C VAL A 329 8.21 -22.15 16.65
N PRO A 330 8.46 -21.91 15.34
CA PRO A 330 9.30 -22.77 14.54
C PRO A 330 10.77 -22.67 14.93
N GLN A 331 11.56 -23.67 14.57
CA GLN A 331 13.02 -23.55 14.55
C GLN A 331 13.40 -22.81 13.26
N GLU A 332 13.96 -21.60 13.39
CA GLU A 332 14.44 -20.81 12.25
C GLU A 332 15.89 -21.19 11.94
N GLU A 333 16.19 -21.77 10.78
CA GLU A 333 17.55 -22.04 10.36
C GLU A 333 18.36 -20.76 10.18
N THR A 334 19.60 -20.73 10.72
CA THR A 334 20.48 -19.57 10.57
C THR A 334 21.13 -19.56 9.21
N HIS A 335 20.72 -18.69 8.31
CA HIS A 335 21.50 -18.37 7.12
C HIS A 335 22.60 -17.38 7.49
N ASP A 336 23.85 -17.82 7.47
CA ASP A 336 25.00 -16.92 7.53
C ASP A 336 25.01 -16.01 6.29
N ALA A 337 24.96 -14.71 6.56
CA ALA A 337 25.02 -13.67 5.56
C ALA A 337 26.41 -13.64 4.90
N HIS A 338 26.53 -14.22 3.71
CA HIS A 338 27.62 -13.91 2.78
C HIS A 338 27.03 -13.50 1.44
N THR A 339 27.11 -12.24 1.20
CA THR A 339 27.26 -11.39 0.01
C THR A 339 26.33 -10.19 0.05
N GLU A 340 26.84 -9.09 0.63
CA GLU A 340 26.38 -7.76 0.27
C GLU A 340 26.97 -7.41 -1.11
N ALA A 341 26.14 -7.31 -2.12
CA ALA A 341 26.35 -6.45 -3.29
C ALA A 341 25.03 -6.14 -3.98
N ASP A 342 24.72 -4.85 -4.02
CA ASP A 342 23.73 -4.17 -4.82
C ASP A 342 22.22 -4.26 -4.46
N GLY A 343 21.83 -3.16 -3.87
CA GLY A 343 20.53 -2.59 -3.65
C GLY A 343 19.32 -3.03 -4.50
N GLN A 344 18.59 -4.04 -4.03
CA GLN A 344 17.16 -4.14 -4.16
C GLN A 344 16.64 -4.93 -2.96
N MET A 345 15.67 -4.36 -2.24
CA MET A 345 15.03 -5.01 -1.11
C MET A 345 14.41 -6.35 -1.54
N ASN A 346 15.01 -7.45 -1.11
CA ASN A 346 14.35 -8.73 -1.02
C ASN A 346 13.93 -8.95 0.43
N LEU A 347 12.65 -8.81 0.68
CA LEU A 347 12.01 -8.94 1.99
C LEU A 347 11.43 -10.35 2.10
N PHE A 348 12.25 -11.39 2.09
CA PHE A 348 11.85 -12.74 2.52
C PHE A 348 13.10 -13.63 2.56
N GLY A 349 13.34 -14.22 3.73
CA GLY A 349 14.48 -15.08 3.98
C GLY A 349 14.35 -16.43 3.26
N SER A 350 15.42 -16.86 2.63
CA SER A 350 15.52 -18.13 1.92
C SER A 350 15.98 -19.24 2.88
N PHE A 351 15.35 -20.41 2.73
CA PHE A 351 15.84 -21.67 3.28
C PHE A 351 16.85 -22.29 2.30
N ALA A 352 18.05 -22.53 2.74
CA ALA A 352 19.01 -23.36 2.03
C ALA A 352 19.72 -24.30 3.01
N MET A 353 19.69 -25.59 2.71
CA MET A 353 20.35 -26.65 3.45
C MET A 353 21.86 -26.71 3.18
N GLN A 354 22.64 -26.90 4.22
CA GLN A 354 24.04 -27.35 4.11
C GLN A 354 24.17 -28.84 4.37
N ASN A 355 24.87 -29.50 3.44
CA ASN A 355 25.35 -30.88 3.57
C ASN A 355 26.44 -31.01 4.63
N SER A 356 26.26 -31.89 5.60
CA SER A 356 27.36 -32.58 6.27
C SER A 356 27.13 -34.07 6.15
N GLY A 357 27.94 -34.72 5.29
CA GLY A 357 27.89 -36.16 5.13
C GLY A 357 28.54 -36.93 6.28
N GLU A 358 27.83 -37.95 6.75
CA GLU A 358 28.51 -39.19 7.27
C GLU A 358 27.62 -40.39 6.99
N GLU A 359 28.22 -41.42 6.43
CA GLU A 359 27.62 -42.71 6.07
C GLU A 359 27.18 -43.52 7.30
N ALA A 360 25.92 -43.91 7.35
CA ALA A 360 25.54 -45.13 8.09
C ALA A 360 24.24 -45.68 7.46
N GLY A 361 24.42 -46.79 6.74
CA GLY A 361 23.30 -47.52 6.13
C GLY A 361 22.38 -48.13 7.16
N GLN A 362 21.08 -47.81 6.99
CA GLN A 362 19.95 -48.67 7.42
C GLN A 362 18.80 -48.48 6.45
N GLN A 363 18.28 -49.58 5.94
CA GLN A 363 17.07 -49.64 5.15
C GLN A 363 15.90 -49.02 5.91
N GLU A 364 15.39 -47.89 5.46
CA GLU A 364 14.09 -47.36 5.93
C GLU A 364 13.00 -47.71 4.93
N THR A 365 11.95 -48.27 5.51
CA THR A 365 10.67 -48.52 4.86
C THR A 365 10.00 -47.22 4.44
N ALA A 366 9.59 -47.16 3.17
CA ALA A 366 8.85 -46.02 2.60
C ALA A 366 7.66 -45.62 3.49
N GLY A 367 7.60 -44.33 3.88
CA GLY A 367 6.36 -43.73 4.34
C GLY A 367 6.34 -42.98 5.68
N SER A 368 7.45 -42.47 6.25
CA SER A 368 7.37 -41.55 7.37
C SER A 368 7.71 -40.12 6.92
N CYS A 369 6.70 -39.29 6.73
CA CYS A 369 6.88 -37.85 6.60
C CYS A 369 7.57 -37.32 7.87
N HIS A 370 8.76 -36.76 7.74
CA HIS A 370 9.44 -36.11 8.85
C HIS A 370 8.66 -34.86 9.24
N ILE A 371 8.06 -34.84 10.42
CA ILE A 371 7.37 -33.67 10.98
C ILE A 371 8.43 -32.81 11.65
N PRO A 372 8.64 -31.55 11.23
CA PRO A 372 9.69 -30.69 11.77
C PRO A 372 9.55 -30.50 13.27
N ASP A 373 10.67 -30.37 13.98
CA ASP A 373 10.66 -29.98 15.38
C ASP A 373 10.46 -28.46 15.52
N PHE A 374 9.89 -28.02 16.64
CA PHE A 374 9.64 -26.63 16.94
C PHE A 374 10.15 -26.27 18.34
N LEU A 375 10.33 -24.99 18.63
CA LEU A 375 10.81 -24.52 19.95
C LEU A 375 9.73 -24.65 21.03
N GLY A 376 8.48 -24.56 20.67
CA GLY A 376 7.35 -24.65 21.59
C GLY A 376 6.05 -24.16 20.96
N LEU A 377 5.02 -24.15 21.78
CA LEU A 377 3.65 -23.76 21.41
C LEU A 377 3.13 -22.72 22.39
N ALA A 378 2.83 -21.52 21.92
CA ALA A 378 2.12 -20.52 22.70
C ALA A 378 0.61 -20.71 22.54
N VAL A 379 -0.15 -20.63 23.65
CA VAL A 379 -1.62 -20.77 23.65
C VAL A 379 -2.23 -19.77 24.63
N ALA A 380 -3.29 -19.10 24.19
CA ALA A 380 -4.10 -18.20 25.01
C ALA A 380 -5.56 -18.67 25.00
N CYS A 381 -6.19 -18.77 26.16
CA CYS A 381 -7.61 -19.17 26.30
C CYS A 381 -8.39 -18.23 27.23
N GLY A 382 -7.97 -17.00 27.31
CA GLY A 382 -8.51 -15.96 28.17
C GLY A 382 -7.52 -14.81 28.28
N GLU A 383 -7.84 -13.84 29.10
CA GLU A 383 -6.94 -12.70 29.38
C GLU A 383 -5.89 -13.05 30.44
N GLU A 384 -6.15 -14.06 31.27
CA GLU A 384 -5.29 -14.49 32.38
C GLU A 384 -4.58 -15.84 32.14
N GLU A 385 -4.98 -16.59 31.12
CA GLU A 385 -4.48 -17.93 30.79
C GLU A 385 -3.70 -17.89 29.45
N ILE A 386 -2.48 -17.35 29.47
CA ILE A 386 -1.60 -17.19 28.30
C ILE A 386 -0.28 -17.88 28.61
N CYS A 387 -0.01 -19.02 27.95
CA CYS A 387 1.13 -19.86 28.24
C CYS A 387 1.96 -20.19 26.99
N TYR A 388 3.26 -20.15 27.13
CA TYR A 388 4.21 -20.72 26.16
C TYR A 388 4.70 -22.06 26.71
N VAL A 389 4.39 -23.16 26.03
CA VAL A 389 4.82 -24.52 26.36
C VAL A 389 6.09 -24.82 25.57
N GLU A 390 7.23 -24.84 26.26
CA GLU A 390 8.53 -25.06 25.65
C GLU A 390 8.78 -26.54 25.36
N ALA A 391 9.29 -26.83 24.16
CA ALA A 391 9.73 -28.17 23.78
C ALA A 391 11.09 -28.47 24.43
N SER A 392 11.23 -29.68 24.97
CA SER A 392 12.46 -30.16 25.62
C SER A 392 12.55 -31.69 25.60
N GLU A 393 13.69 -32.25 26.03
CA GLU A 393 13.81 -33.72 26.18
C GLU A 393 12.73 -34.31 27.11
N ALA A 394 12.33 -33.57 28.14
CA ALA A 394 11.29 -33.99 29.09
C ALA A 394 9.86 -33.78 28.54
N LEU A 395 9.70 -32.88 27.59
CA LEU A 395 8.45 -32.52 26.93
C LEU A 395 8.66 -32.37 25.41
N PRO A 396 8.85 -33.45 24.66
CA PRO A 396 9.19 -33.38 23.24
C PRO A 396 8.03 -32.87 22.39
N CYS A 397 8.33 -32.31 21.23
CA CYS A 397 7.36 -31.76 20.27
C CYS A 397 6.21 -32.72 20.00
N ARG A 398 6.48 -34.02 19.81
CA ARG A 398 5.46 -35.05 19.64
C ARG A 398 4.43 -35.05 20.77
N LYS A 399 4.88 -34.96 22.03
CA LYS A 399 3.99 -34.95 23.19
C LYS A 399 3.14 -33.68 23.23
N ILE A 400 3.73 -32.53 22.89
CA ILE A 400 3.00 -31.26 22.82
C ILE A 400 1.91 -31.35 21.74
N ARG A 401 2.22 -31.91 20.56
CA ARG A 401 1.24 -32.14 19.48
C ARG A 401 0.10 -33.04 19.93
N GLU A 402 0.41 -34.16 20.59
CA GLU A 402 -0.62 -35.08 21.11
C GLU A 402 -1.54 -34.39 22.12
N LEU A 403 -0.97 -33.63 23.06
CA LEU A 403 -1.76 -32.90 24.08
C LEU A 403 -2.62 -31.81 23.46
N PHE A 404 -2.08 -31.03 22.50
CA PHE A 404 -2.83 -29.99 21.80
C PHE A 404 -3.95 -30.58 20.95
N ALA A 405 -3.67 -31.63 20.15
CA ALA A 405 -4.67 -32.31 19.35
C ALA A 405 -5.78 -32.98 20.20
N GLY A 406 -5.48 -33.38 21.44
CA GLY A 406 -6.42 -33.95 22.38
C GLY A 406 -7.12 -32.94 23.30
N SER A 407 -6.83 -31.63 23.19
CA SER A 407 -7.32 -30.60 24.11
C SER A 407 -8.82 -30.37 24.06
N ALA A 408 -9.50 -30.71 22.94
CA ALA A 408 -10.94 -30.53 22.71
C ALA A 408 -11.44 -29.11 23.05
N ALA A 409 -10.67 -28.08 22.68
CA ALA A 409 -11.12 -26.70 22.75
C ALA A 409 -12.32 -26.46 21.81
N ALA A 410 -13.16 -25.49 22.14
CA ALA A 410 -14.35 -25.18 21.32
C ALA A 410 -13.95 -24.57 19.97
N SER A 411 -12.83 -23.85 19.94
CA SER A 411 -12.30 -23.28 18.71
C SER A 411 -10.81 -22.94 18.83
N TYR A 412 -10.13 -22.88 17.69
CA TYR A 412 -8.70 -22.66 17.56
C TYR A 412 -8.44 -21.53 16.55
N ALA A 413 -7.95 -20.40 17.02
CA ALA A 413 -7.58 -19.26 16.17
C ALA A 413 -6.06 -19.13 16.08
N THR A 414 -5.55 -18.72 14.94
CA THR A 414 -4.10 -18.46 14.78
C THR A 414 -3.84 -17.39 13.72
N LEU A 415 -2.61 -16.95 13.66
CA LEU A 415 -2.09 -16.04 12.63
C LEU A 415 -1.40 -16.90 11.58
N ASP A 416 -1.87 -16.82 10.32
CA ASP A 416 -1.36 -17.60 9.18
C ASP A 416 -1.38 -19.13 9.46
N LEU A 417 -2.54 -19.74 9.30
CA LEU A 417 -2.81 -21.13 9.69
C LEU A 417 -1.96 -22.18 8.95
N LYS A 418 -1.64 -21.95 7.67
CA LYS A 418 -0.97 -22.95 6.83
C LYS A 418 0.39 -23.37 7.39
N PRO A 419 1.35 -22.47 7.70
CA PRO A 419 2.60 -22.87 8.33
C PRO A 419 2.40 -23.48 9.73
N GLN A 420 1.41 -23.02 10.48
CA GLN A 420 1.12 -23.59 11.80
C GLN A 420 0.70 -25.06 11.73
N LEU A 421 -0.14 -25.42 10.76
CA LEU A 421 -0.52 -26.81 10.51
C LEU A 421 0.65 -27.69 10.08
N LYS A 422 1.58 -27.13 9.28
CA LYS A 422 2.79 -27.82 8.86
C LYS A 422 3.65 -28.21 10.07
N GLU A 423 3.94 -27.26 10.94
CA GLU A 423 4.73 -27.48 12.17
C GLU A 423 4.05 -28.47 13.13
N LEU A 424 2.73 -28.48 13.19
CA LEU A 424 1.97 -29.46 13.99
C LEU A 424 1.85 -30.82 13.33
N GLY A 425 2.23 -30.99 12.07
CA GLY A 425 2.02 -32.22 11.31
C GLY A 425 0.53 -32.53 11.04
N MET A 426 -0.28 -31.48 10.97
CA MET A 426 -1.76 -31.55 10.84
C MET A 426 -2.23 -31.10 9.45
N LEU A 427 -1.42 -31.24 8.42
CA LEU A 427 -1.78 -30.85 7.04
C LEU A 427 -2.92 -31.72 6.47
N GLU A 428 -3.05 -32.96 6.88
CA GLU A 428 -4.15 -33.81 6.44
C GLU A 428 -5.33 -33.69 7.42
N LYS A 429 -6.53 -33.47 6.91
CA LYS A 429 -7.77 -33.34 7.72
C LYS A 429 -7.95 -34.48 8.74
N LYS A 430 -7.53 -35.70 8.39
CA LYS A 430 -7.55 -36.88 9.29
C LYS A 430 -6.57 -36.81 10.47
N CYS A 431 -5.55 -35.93 10.39
CA CYS A 431 -4.52 -35.79 11.41
C CYS A 431 -4.89 -34.72 12.46
N LEU A 432 -6.00 -34.00 12.30
CA LEU A 432 -6.46 -32.93 13.22
C LEU A 432 -6.88 -33.45 14.62
N GLY A 433 -6.97 -34.75 14.83
CA GLY A 433 -7.37 -35.32 16.13
C GLY A 433 -8.81 -34.95 16.54
N THR A 434 -8.96 -34.20 17.66
CA THR A 434 -10.27 -33.67 18.10
C THR A 434 -10.55 -32.26 17.48
N ILE A 435 -9.61 -31.71 16.77
CA ILE A 435 -9.76 -30.44 16.06
C ILE A 435 -10.53 -30.72 14.76
N SER A 436 -11.58 -29.97 14.48
CA SER A 436 -12.30 -30.00 13.21
C SER A 436 -11.95 -28.77 12.39
N GLU A 437 -12.04 -28.86 11.08
CA GLU A 437 -11.83 -27.74 10.16
C GLU A 437 -12.75 -26.55 10.49
N GLU A 438 -14.00 -26.84 10.87
CA GLU A 438 -15.00 -25.84 11.26
C GLU A 438 -14.60 -25.04 12.51
N ASN A 439 -13.77 -25.64 13.39
CA ASN A 439 -13.31 -25.01 14.63
C ASN A 439 -12.03 -24.19 14.44
N LEU A 440 -11.39 -24.25 13.26
CA LEU A 440 -10.21 -23.49 12.94
C LEU A 440 -10.57 -22.08 12.41
N PHE A 441 -9.74 -21.11 12.74
CA PHE A 441 -9.89 -19.72 12.28
C PHE A 441 -8.53 -19.08 12.00
N ASP A 442 -8.36 -18.56 10.81
CA ASP A 442 -7.16 -17.81 10.41
C ASP A 442 -7.43 -16.30 10.49
N ASN A 443 -6.82 -15.64 11.48
CA ASN A 443 -6.98 -14.20 11.70
C ASN A 443 -6.34 -13.38 10.57
N THR A 444 -5.26 -13.86 9.96
CA THR A 444 -4.57 -13.18 8.87
C THR A 444 -5.42 -13.19 7.60
N ILE A 445 -6.01 -14.33 7.24
CA ILE A 445 -6.93 -14.42 6.10
C ILE A 445 -8.17 -13.56 6.33
N ALA A 446 -8.73 -13.58 7.56
CA ALA A 446 -9.88 -12.75 7.91
C ALA A 446 -9.54 -11.25 7.78
N ALA A 447 -8.41 -10.80 8.32
CA ALA A 447 -7.94 -9.42 8.22
C ALA A 447 -7.66 -9.00 6.75
N TYR A 448 -7.09 -9.91 5.95
CA TYR A 448 -6.89 -9.69 4.52
C TYR A 448 -8.22 -9.51 3.78
N LEU A 449 -9.22 -10.33 4.01
CA LEU A 449 -10.52 -10.17 3.34
C LEU A 449 -11.19 -8.83 3.68
N LEU A 450 -11.04 -8.36 4.92
CA LEU A 450 -11.58 -7.08 5.36
C LEU A 450 -10.81 -5.88 4.80
N ASN A 451 -9.49 -6.01 4.60
CA ASN A 451 -8.67 -4.94 4.03
C ASN A 451 -7.56 -5.50 3.11
N PRO A 452 -7.87 -5.90 1.85
CA PRO A 452 -6.92 -6.56 0.94
C PRO A 452 -5.89 -5.63 0.29
N ILE A 453 -5.89 -4.34 0.61
CA ILE A 453 -4.92 -3.36 0.06
C ILE A 453 -3.67 -3.19 0.92
N LYS A 454 -3.62 -3.80 2.11
CA LYS A 454 -2.40 -3.89 2.90
C LYS A 454 -1.41 -4.88 2.28
N ASN A 455 -0.12 -4.60 2.43
CA ASN A 455 0.94 -5.50 1.94
C ASN A 455 1.22 -6.66 2.91
N GLU A 456 1.01 -6.45 4.21
CA GLU A 456 1.31 -7.39 5.29
C GLU A 456 0.29 -7.23 6.43
N TYR A 457 0.13 -8.28 7.23
CA TYR A 457 -0.82 -8.35 8.35
C TYR A 457 -0.10 -8.81 9.63
N PRO A 458 0.87 -8.04 10.16
CA PRO A 458 1.57 -8.39 11.38
C PRO A 458 0.62 -8.35 12.58
N TYR A 459 0.90 -9.16 13.61
CA TYR A 459 0.03 -9.32 14.75
C TYR A 459 -0.29 -8.01 15.49
N GLU A 460 0.66 -7.08 15.55
CA GLU A 460 0.46 -5.77 16.17
C GLU A 460 -0.55 -4.90 15.41
N ASP A 461 -0.61 -5.02 14.08
CA ASP A 461 -1.61 -4.31 13.28
C ASP A 461 -2.99 -4.94 13.44
N ILE A 462 -3.08 -6.27 13.44
CA ILE A 462 -4.34 -7.00 13.70
C ILE A 462 -4.88 -6.66 15.09
N ALA A 463 -4.01 -6.64 16.12
CA ALA A 463 -4.37 -6.26 17.49
C ALA A 463 -4.93 -4.84 17.57
N LYS A 464 -4.26 -3.90 16.89
CA LYS A 464 -4.67 -2.49 16.82
C LYS A 464 -6.02 -2.34 16.12
N ASP A 465 -6.14 -2.91 14.92
CA ASP A 465 -7.28 -2.65 14.04
C ASP A 465 -8.58 -3.33 14.55
N TYR A 466 -8.47 -4.53 15.14
CA TYR A 466 -9.65 -5.33 15.52
C TYR A 466 -9.88 -5.49 17.03
N ALA A 467 -8.87 -5.18 17.86
CA ALA A 467 -9.03 -5.22 19.32
C ALA A 467 -8.68 -3.89 20.02
N GLY A 468 -8.26 -2.86 19.28
CA GLY A 468 -7.83 -1.57 19.85
C GLY A 468 -6.58 -1.69 20.75
N LEU A 469 -5.85 -2.82 20.67
CA LEU A 469 -4.68 -3.07 21.50
C LEU A 469 -3.42 -2.52 20.83
N MET A 470 -2.64 -1.78 21.61
CA MET A 470 -1.36 -1.24 21.21
C MET A 470 -0.25 -2.05 21.86
N ILE A 471 0.37 -2.92 21.10
CA ILE A 471 1.39 -3.86 21.57
C ILE A 471 2.68 -3.72 20.79
N SER A 472 3.80 -4.16 21.38
CA SER A 472 5.10 -4.11 20.73
C SER A 472 5.18 -5.08 19.56
N SER A 473 5.79 -4.65 18.46
CA SER A 473 6.01 -5.51 17.30
C SER A 473 7.10 -6.57 17.57
N ARG A 474 7.14 -7.63 16.76
CA ARG A 474 8.24 -8.61 16.78
C ARG A 474 9.58 -7.90 16.67
N LYS A 475 9.69 -6.89 15.81
CA LYS A 475 10.90 -6.11 15.61
C LYS A 475 11.29 -5.27 16.83
N ASP A 476 10.32 -4.74 17.57
CA ASP A 476 10.59 -3.97 18.79
C ASP A 476 11.10 -4.87 19.93
N LEU A 477 10.57 -6.10 20.02
CA LEU A 477 10.91 -7.06 21.07
C LEU A 477 12.24 -7.79 20.78
N ILE A 478 12.32 -8.46 19.65
CA ILE A 478 13.45 -9.36 19.34
C ILE A 478 14.34 -8.90 18.18
N GLU A 479 14.07 -7.70 17.60
CA GLU A 479 14.84 -7.10 16.50
C GLU A 479 14.92 -8.02 15.26
N LYS A 480 16.13 -8.34 14.80
CA LYS A 480 16.40 -9.27 13.69
C LYS A 480 16.86 -10.66 14.20
N LEU A 481 16.70 -10.96 15.49
CA LEU A 481 17.09 -12.26 16.01
C LEU A 481 16.14 -13.36 15.54
N THR A 482 16.67 -14.56 15.30
CA THR A 482 15.85 -15.77 15.20
C THR A 482 15.22 -16.09 16.56
N TYR A 483 14.15 -16.89 16.57
CA TYR A 483 13.48 -17.26 17.82
C TYR A 483 14.42 -17.98 18.80
N GLU A 484 15.31 -18.86 18.34
CA GLU A 484 16.32 -19.53 19.18
C GLU A 484 17.26 -18.51 19.82
N LYS A 485 17.83 -17.61 19.01
CA LYS A 485 18.74 -16.57 19.52
C LYS A 485 18.05 -15.60 20.45
N ALA A 486 16.77 -15.32 20.20
CA ALA A 486 15.96 -14.46 21.05
C ALA A 486 15.66 -15.16 22.39
N ALA A 487 15.31 -16.43 22.38
CA ALA A 487 15.10 -17.22 23.59
C ALA A 487 16.34 -17.27 24.49
N GLU A 488 17.54 -17.33 23.90
CA GLU A 488 18.82 -17.31 24.63
C GLU A 488 19.19 -15.91 25.14
N LYS A 489 19.06 -14.86 24.29
CA LYS A 489 19.64 -13.54 24.58
C LYS A 489 18.67 -12.56 25.21
N LYS A 490 17.37 -12.72 24.91
CA LYS A 490 16.27 -11.84 25.34
C LYS A 490 15.04 -12.67 25.75
N PRO A 491 15.16 -13.54 26.79
CA PRO A 491 14.11 -14.52 27.12
C PRO A 491 12.77 -13.88 27.51
N GLU A 492 12.78 -12.71 28.15
CA GLU A 492 11.55 -12.00 28.53
C GLU A 492 10.83 -11.42 27.30
N GLU A 493 11.59 -10.76 26.40
CA GLU A 493 11.05 -10.20 25.16
C GLU A 493 10.61 -11.30 24.18
N PHE A 494 11.33 -12.42 24.15
CA PHE A 494 10.94 -13.60 23.39
C PHE A 494 9.61 -14.15 23.90
N LEU A 495 9.47 -14.36 25.23
CA LEU A 495 8.23 -14.83 25.83
C LEU A 495 7.06 -13.88 25.50
N LYS A 496 7.27 -12.57 25.62
CA LYS A 496 6.27 -11.57 25.24
C LYS A 496 5.87 -11.70 23.78
N CYS A 497 6.84 -11.81 22.87
CA CYS A 497 6.61 -11.91 21.45
C CYS A 497 5.70 -13.10 21.10
N VAL A 498 6.05 -14.30 21.57
CA VAL A 498 5.29 -15.52 21.22
C VAL A 498 3.94 -15.60 21.92
N CYS A 499 3.83 -15.13 23.16
CA CYS A 499 2.55 -15.03 23.87
C CYS A 499 1.60 -14.01 23.23
N TYR A 500 2.12 -12.88 22.74
CA TYR A 500 1.31 -11.92 21.99
C TYR A 500 0.70 -12.53 20.74
N MET A 501 1.44 -13.33 19.97
CA MET A 501 0.90 -13.96 18.77
C MET A 501 -0.32 -14.83 19.07
N ALA A 502 -0.24 -15.67 20.11
CA ALA A 502 -1.36 -16.48 20.55
C ALA A 502 -2.51 -15.65 21.17
N TYR A 503 -2.17 -14.64 21.95
CA TYR A 503 -3.15 -13.77 22.59
C TYR A 503 -3.94 -12.93 21.58
N VAL A 504 -3.25 -12.36 20.60
CA VAL A 504 -3.88 -11.60 19.51
C VAL A 504 -4.82 -12.50 18.70
N ALA A 505 -4.37 -13.70 18.36
CA ALA A 505 -5.21 -14.68 17.67
C ALA A 505 -6.49 -14.99 18.45
N TYR A 506 -6.38 -15.17 19.77
CA TYR A 506 -7.54 -15.35 20.65
C TYR A 506 -8.45 -14.11 20.68
N LYS A 507 -7.87 -12.93 20.93
CA LYS A 507 -8.61 -11.69 21.22
C LYS A 507 -9.32 -11.11 19.99
N THR A 508 -8.72 -11.29 18.81
CA THR A 508 -9.24 -10.67 17.56
C THR A 508 -10.15 -11.60 16.76
N ARG A 509 -10.25 -12.88 17.13
CA ARG A 509 -11.13 -13.83 16.44
C ARG A 509 -12.58 -13.36 16.39
N GLU A 510 -13.19 -13.08 17.53
CA GLU A 510 -14.61 -12.70 17.62
C GLU A 510 -14.91 -11.37 16.89
N PRO A 511 -14.11 -10.29 17.06
CA PRO A 511 -14.26 -9.08 16.27
C PRO A 511 -14.14 -9.31 14.75
N LEU A 512 -13.16 -10.10 14.31
CA LEU A 512 -12.97 -10.42 12.89
C LEU A 512 -14.15 -11.24 12.33
N GLU A 513 -14.61 -12.24 13.05
CA GLU A 513 -15.77 -13.07 12.67
C GLU A 513 -17.04 -12.23 12.53
N LYS A 514 -17.25 -11.31 13.48
CA LYS A 514 -18.36 -10.36 13.44
C LYS A 514 -18.26 -9.42 12.23
N GLU A 515 -17.11 -8.86 11.98
CA GLU A 515 -16.94 -7.93 10.85
C GLU A 515 -17.05 -8.63 9.49
N LEU A 516 -16.59 -9.89 9.38
CA LEU A 516 -16.84 -10.73 8.21
C LEU A 516 -18.35 -10.95 7.97
N ALA A 517 -19.12 -11.21 9.03
CA ALA A 517 -20.57 -11.36 8.95
C ALA A 517 -21.25 -10.03 8.57
N ASP A 518 -20.89 -8.91 9.23
CA ASP A 518 -21.45 -7.58 8.98
C ASP A 518 -21.15 -7.10 7.55
N THR A 519 -20.03 -7.53 6.98
CA THR A 519 -19.62 -7.22 5.61
C THR A 519 -20.11 -8.23 4.57
N GLY A 520 -20.75 -9.33 4.99
CA GLY A 520 -21.26 -10.40 4.11
C GLY A 520 -20.17 -11.28 3.48
N MET A 521 -18.98 -11.34 4.07
CA MET A 521 -17.85 -12.15 3.60
C MET A 521 -17.64 -13.46 4.38
N GLU A 522 -18.55 -13.79 5.33
CA GLU A 522 -18.42 -15.02 6.13
C GLU A 522 -18.42 -16.28 5.28
N ALA A 523 -19.34 -16.39 4.30
CA ALA A 523 -19.38 -17.53 3.38
C ALA A 523 -18.11 -17.65 2.54
N LEU A 524 -17.61 -16.53 2.02
CA LEU A 524 -16.33 -16.47 1.31
C LEU A 524 -15.19 -17.01 2.17
N PHE A 525 -15.11 -16.56 3.42
CA PHE A 525 -14.10 -17.02 4.38
C PHE A 525 -14.22 -18.51 4.68
N ARG A 526 -15.43 -18.97 5.07
CA ARG A 526 -15.66 -20.33 5.54
C ARG A 526 -15.65 -21.38 4.42
N GLU A 527 -16.23 -21.07 3.26
CA GLU A 527 -16.47 -22.04 2.19
C GLU A 527 -15.38 -22.05 1.12
N ILE A 528 -14.61 -20.95 1.00
CA ILE A 528 -13.60 -20.82 -0.06
C ILE A 528 -12.19 -20.72 0.53
N GLU A 529 -11.92 -19.70 1.38
CA GLU A 529 -10.56 -19.38 1.81
C GLU A 529 -10.04 -20.36 2.88
N MET A 530 -10.83 -20.74 3.85
CA MET A 530 -10.39 -21.68 4.90
C MET A 530 -10.12 -23.09 4.36
N PRO A 531 -11.00 -23.71 3.52
CA PRO A 531 -10.68 -24.99 2.89
C PRO A 531 -9.42 -24.95 2.01
N LEU A 532 -9.21 -23.81 1.35
CA LEU A 532 -8.05 -23.61 0.48
C LEU A 532 -6.71 -23.70 1.22
N VAL A 533 -6.67 -23.40 2.52
CA VAL A 533 -5.45 -23.57 3.34
C VAL A 533 -4.93 -25.00 3.24
N PHE A 534 -5.80 -26.03 3.36
CA PHE A 534 -5.43 -27.43 3.28
C PHE A 534 -5.06 -27.84 1.87
N THR A 535 -5.81 -27.37 0.87
CA THR A 535 -5.50 -27.63 -0.54
C THR A 535 -4.10 -27.10 -0.89
N LEU A 536 -3.78 -25.87 -0.52
CA LEU A 536 -2.46 -25.27 -0.79
C LEU A 536 -1.35 -25.94 0.01
N ALA A 537 -1.61 -26.29 1.26
CA ALA A 537 -0.63 -26.99 2.08
C ALA A 537 -0.26 -28.37 1.51
N ASP A 538 -1.23 -29.11 0.96
CA ASP A 538 -0.98 -30.40 0.29
C ASP A 538 -0.22 -30.20 -1.04
N MET A 539 -0.60 -29.19 -1.85
CA MET A 539 0.12 -28.82 -3.07
C MET A 539 1.60 -28.45 -2.79
N GLU A 540 1.85 -27.68 -1.76
CA GLU A 540 3.21 -27.28 -1.35
C GLU A 540 4.01 -28.49 -0.84
N LYS A 541 3.37 -29.39 -0.12
CA LYS A 541 3.99 -30.65 0.34
C LYS A 541 4.34 -31.57 -0.81
N GLU A 542 3.43 -31.74 -1.78
CA GLU A 542 3.68 -32.60 -2.96
C GLU A 542 4.76 -31.97 -3.87
N GLY A 543 4.73 -30.68 -4.16
CA GLY A 543 5.66 -30.00 -5.04
C GLY A 543 5.67 -30.56 -6.47
N ILE A 544 6.63 -30.16 -7.29
CA ILE A 544 6.78 -30.61 -8.68
C ILE A 544 8.22 -31.04 -8.97
N ILE A 545 8.42 -32.21 -9.60
CA ILE A 545 9.77 -32.68 -9.97
C ILE A 545 10.36 -31.77 -11.05
N ALA A 546 11.60 -31.31 -10.83
CA ALA A 546 12.35 -30.53 -11.80
C ALA A 546 13.71 -31.17 -12.12
N SER A 547 14.00 -31.34 -13.42
CA SER A 547 15.30 -31.87 -13.88
C SER A 547 16.34 -30.76 -13.94
N GLY A 548 17.30 -30.77 -12.99
CA GLY A 548 18.44 -29.86 -13.01
C GLY A 548 19.31 -29.98 -14.26
N GLU A 549 19.43 -31.21 -14.83
CA GLU A 549 20.14 -31.43 -16.08
C GLU A 549 19.45 -30.76 -17.27
N ALA A 550 18.13 -30.91 -17.38
CA ALA A 550 17.35 -30.28 -18.46
C ALA A 550 17.37 -28.75 -18.35
N LEU A 551 17.30 -28.17 -17.12
CA LEU A 551 17.46 -26.74 -16.89
C LEU A 551 18.85 -26.24 -17.30
N LYS A 552 19.90 -26.96 -16.97
CA LYS A 552 21.27 -26.66 -17.38
C LYS A 552 21.43 -26.68 -18.90
N GLU A 553 20.98 -27.76 -19.55
CA GLU A 553 21.03 -27.87 -21.01
C GLU A 553 20.29 -26.74 -21.72
N TYR A 554 19.15 -26.34 -21.16
CA TYR A 554 18.38 -25.20 -21.64
C TYR A 554 19.19 -23.89 -21.46
N GLY A 555 19.83 -23.69 -20.31
CA GLY A 555 20.67 -22.51 -20.01
C GLY A 555 21.88 -22.42 -20.94
N ASP A 556 22.52 -23.54 -21.25
CA ASP A 556 23.67 -23.64 -22.18
C ASP A 556 23.25 -23.20 -23.60
N LYS A 557 22.06 -23.65 -24.06
CA LYS A 557 21.50 -23.21 -25.35
C LYS A 557 21.24 -21.70 -25.42
N LEU A 558 20.71 -21.12 -24.33
CA LEU A 558 20.51 -19.68 -24.26
C LEU A 558 21.83 -18.90 -24.26
N ALA A 559 22.86 -19.42 -23.56
CA ALA A 559 24.17 -18.78 -23.45
C ALA A 559 24.80 -18.52 -24.83
N VAL A 560 24.74 -19.48 -25.75
CA VAL A 560 25.27 -19.35 -27.11
C VAL A 560 24.65 -18.12 -27.81
N ARG A 561 23.33 -17.97 -27.72
CA ARG A 561 22.63 -16.84 -28.36
C ARG A 561 22.88 -15.52 -27.66
N ILE A 562 22.99 -15.52 -26.34
CA ILE A 562 23.32 -14.35 -25.52
C ILE A 562 24.70 -13.82 -25.91
N ASP A 563 25.71 -14.70 -26.06
CA ASP A 563 27.09 -14.34 -26.45
C ASP A 563 27.15 -13.77 -27.89
N GLU A 564 26.32 -14.28 -28.80
CA GLU A 564 26.20 -13.75 -30.16
C GLU A 564 25.63 -12.32 -30.16
N LEU A 565 24.54 -12.10 -29.39
CA LEU A 565 23.89 -10.82 -29.28
C LEU A 565 24.79 -9.79 -28.59
N GLU A 566 25.47 -10.20 -27.53
CA GLU A 566 26.40 -9.34 -26.80
C GLU A 566 27.49 -8.78 -27.72
N ARG A 567 28.15 -9.66 -28.48
CA ARG A 567 29.17 -9.24 -29.46
C ARG A 567 28.61 -8.29 -30.51
N LYS A 568 27.42 -8.60 -31.04
CA LYS A 568 26.77 -7.77 -32.05
C LYS A 568 26.41 -6.39 -31.50
N ILE A 569 25.85 -6.33 -30.29
CA ILE A 569 25.51 -5.07 -29.61
C ILE A 569 26.76 -4.21 -29.35
N TYR A 570 27.89 -4.82 -28.93
CA TYR A 570 29.14 -4.10 -28.73
C TYR A 570 29.72 -3.56 -30.03
N GLU A 571 29.66 -4.35 -31.12
CA GLU A 571 30.08 -3.90 -32.46
C GLU A 571 29.25 -2.70 -32.93
N GLU A 572 27.93 -2.75 -32.79
CA GLU A 572 27.02 -1.66 -33.17
C GLU A 572 27.16 -0.42 -32.26
N ALA A 573 27.40 -0.62 -30.97
CA ALA A 573 27.65 0.44 -30.01
C ALA A 573 29.06 1.05 -30.14
N GLY A 574 30.03 0.31 -30.71
CA GLY A 574 31.43 0.68 -30.84
C GLY A 574 32.21 0.69 -29.52
N GLU A 575 31.69 0.07 -28.47
CA GLU A 575 32.36 -0.13 -27.18
C GLU A 575 31.63 -1.20 -26.32
N GLU A 576 32.37 -1.81 -25.41
CA GLU A 576 31.82 -2.72 -24.42
C GLU A 576 31.20 -1.94 -23.25
N PHE A 577 30.04 -2.40 -22.77
CA PHE A 577 29.32 -1.81 -21.64
C PHE A 577 28.38 -2.83 -21.02
N ASN A 578 27.91 -2.58 -19.79
CA ASN A 578 26.91 -3.46 -19.19
C ASN A 578 25.51 -3.20 -19.78
N ILE A 579 25.07 -4.07 -20.70
CA ILE A 579 23.77 -4.00 -21.41
C ILE A 579 22.58 -4.07 -20.42
N ASN A 580 22.76 -4.75 -19.29
CA ASN A 580 21.74 -4.85 -18.24
C ASN A 580 21.70 -3.62 -17.32
N SER A 581 22.69 -2.71 -17.40
CA SER A 581 22.67 -1.47 -16.64
C SER A 581 21.83 -0.40 -17.33
N PRO A 582 20.65 0.01 -16.77
CA PRO A 582 19.82 1.04 -17.39
C PRO A 582 20.56 2.37 -17.61
N LYS A 583 21.49 2.69 -16.70
CA LYS A 583 22.28 3.93 -16.75
C LYS A 583 23.28 3.92 -17.91
N GLN A 584 24.07 2.84 -18.06
CA GLN A 584 25.04 2.72 -19.15
C GLN A 584 24.34 2.62 -20.51
N LEU A 585 23.33 1.76 -20.61
CA LEU A 585 22.55 1.62 -21.83
C LEU A 585 21.87 2.93 -22.23
N GLY A 586 21.35 3.69 -21.30
CA GLY A 586 20.74 5.00 -21.58
C GLY A 586 21.73 6.00 -22.20
N VAL A 587 22.98 6.03 -21.73
CA VAL A 587 24.07 6.84 -22.29
C VAL A 587 24.39 6.39 -23.71
N ILE A 588 24.57 5.07 -23.93
CA ILE A 588 24.86 4.52 -25.26
C ILE A 588 23.77 4.88 -26.27
N LEU A 589 22.51 4.59 -25.96
CA LEU A 589 21.40 4.78 -26.91
C LEU A 589 21.11 6.27 -27.18
N PHE A 590 21.02 7.09 -26.14
CA PHE A 590 20.47 8.45 -26.26
C PHE A 590 21.53 9.55 -26.32
N GLU A 591 22.75 9.32 -25.86
CA GLU A 591 23.84 10.30 -25.95
C GLU A 591 24.81 9.95 -27.06
N LYS A 592 25.31 8.72 -27.12
CA LYS A 592 26.31 8.30 -28.11
C LYS A 592 25.70 8.05 -29.49
N LEU A 593 24.68 7.20 -29.56
CA LEU A 593 24.00 6.87 -30.82
C LEU A 593 22.90 7.89 -31.18
N SER A 594 22.60 8.83 -30.29
CA SER A 594 21.65 9.92 -30.50
C SER A 594 20.26 9.46 -30.96
N LEU A 595 19.74 8.34 -30.43
CA LEU A 595 18.39 7.85 -30.74
C LEU A 595 17.32 8.86 -30.25
N PRO A 596 16.20 9.01 -31.00
CA PRO A 596 15.15 9.95 -30.64
C PRO A 596 14.36 9.50 -29.40
N ASN A 597 13.58 10.44 -28.83
CA ASN A 597 12.59 10.18 -27.77
C ASN A 597 13.13 9.64 -26.41
N GLY A 598 14.40 9.90 -26.08
CA GLY A 598 14.96 9.56 -24.77
C GLY A 598 14.19 10.22 -23.62
N LYS A 599 13.36 9.48 -22.91
CA LYS A 599 12.63 9.96 -21.72
C LYS A 599 13.59 10.06 -20.54
N LYS A 600 13.89 11.29 -20.09
CA LYS A 600 14.75 11.52 -18.91
C LYS A 600 13.99 11.23 -17.62
N THR A 601 14.62 10.52 -16.72
CA THR A 601 14.20 10.26 -15.35
C THR A 601 15.11 10.98 -14.36
N LYS A 602 14.83 10.91 -13.07
CA LYS A 602 15.72 11.49 -12.03
C LYS A 602 17.14 10.89 -12.03
N THR A 603 17.30 9.66 -12.50
CA THR A 603 18.55 8.87 -12.48
C THR A 603 19.21 8.70 -13.85
N GLY A 604 18.65 9.25 -14.94
CA GLY A 604 19.15 9.13 -16.30
C GLY A 604 18.04 8.90 -17.32
N TYR A 605 18.37 8.28 -18.46
CA TYR A 605 17.37 7.94 -19.46
C TYR A 605 16.60 6.66 -19.10
N SER A 606 15.31 6.63 -19.40
CA SER A 606 14.52 5.40 -19.27
C SER A 606 14.88 4.41 -20.37
N THR A 607 15.25 3.20 -19.99
CA THR A 607 15.48 2.05 -20.88
C THR A 607 14.47 0.93 -20.58
N ALA A 608 13.27 1.30 -20.11
CA ALA A 608 12.18 0.37 -19.89
C ALA A 608 11.71 -0.22 -21.23
N ALA A 609 11.15 -1.44 -21.19
CA ALA A 609 10.78 -2.17 -22.40
C ALA A 609 9.82 -1.37 -23.29
N ASP A 610 8.84 -0.68 -22.70
CA ASP A 610 7.87 0.17 -23.43
C ASP A 610 8.52 1.34 -24.22
N VAL A 611 9.69 1.81 -23.79
CA VAL A 611 10.46 2.84 -24.48
C VAL A 611 11.27 2.23 -25.62
N LEU A 612 11.90 1.07 -25.36
CA LEU A 612 12.72 0.37 -26.32
C LEU A 612 11.89 -0.27 -27.43
N ASP A 613 10.74 -0.87 -27.12
CA ASP A 613 9.83 -1.49 -28.09
C ASP A 613 9.39 -0.52 -29.20
N ARG A 614 9.25 0.77 -28.89
CA ARG A 614 8.90 1.81 -29.86
C ARG A 614 10.05 2.13 -30.81
N LEU A 615 11.28 1.90 -30.40
CA LEU A 615 12.49 2.17 -31.19
C LEU A 615 12.96 0.95 -31.99
N ALA A 616 12.62 -0.25 -31.51
CA ALA A 616 13.06 -1.51 -32.09
C ALA A 616 12.76 -1.67 -33.60
N PRO A 617 11.59 -1.22 -34.14
CA PRO A 617 11.33 -1.33 -35.59
C PRO A 617 12.29 -0.52 -36.45
N ASP A 618 12.81 0.60 -35.97
CA ASP A 618 13.64 1.53 -36.71
C ASP A 618 15.15 1.35 -36.42
N TYR A 619 15.49 0.69 -35.30
CA TYR A 619 16.87 0.57 -34.81
C TYR A 619 17.22 -0.88 -34.45
N PRO A 620 17.96 -1.64 -35.31
CA PRO A 620 18.31 -3.04 -35.07
C PRO A 620 18.99 -3.29 -33.72
N ILE A 621 19.92 -2.44 -33.30
CA ILE A 621 20.57 -2.54 -31.99
C ILE A 621 19.56 -2.59 -30.83
N VAL A 622 18.45 -1.87 -30.92
CA VAL A 622 17.41 -1.86 -29.87
C VAL A 622 16.67 -3.20 -29.85
N ALA A 623 16.38 -3.76 -31.00
CA ALA A 623 15.78 -5.11 -31.10
C ALA A 623 16.70 -6.18 -30.51
N ASP A 624 18.01 -6.13 -30.83
CA ASP A 624 19.01 -7.05 -30.27
C ASP A 624 19.15 -6.89 -28.74
N ILE A 625 19.09 -5.65 -28.22
CA ILE A 625 19.11 -5.40 -26.77
C ILE A 625 17.88 -5.96 -26.08
N LEU A 626 16.70 -5.82 -26.66
CA LEU A 626 15.47 -6.41 -26.12
C LEU A 626 15.55 -7.93 -26.08
N GLU A 627 16.00 -8.57 -27.17
CA GLU A 627 16.24 -10.01 -27.23
C GLU A 627 17.28 -10.45 -26.20
N TYR A 628 18.42 -9.78 -26.12
CA TYR A 628 19.48 -10.04 -25.15
C TYR A 628 18.96 -10.00 -23.71
N ARG A 629 18.26 -8.93 -23.32
CA ARG A 629 17.69 -8.80 -21.98
C ARG A 629 16.67 -9.86 -21.65
N GLN A 630 15.86 -10.24 -22.64
CA GLN A 630 14.88 -11.31 -22.52
C GLN A 630 15.56 -12.65 -22.27
N LEU A 631 16.56 -13.02 -23.09
CA LEU A 631 17.29 -14.28 -22.96
C LEU A 631 18.11 -14.35 -21.67
N THR A 632 18.75 -13.24 -21.30
CA THR A 632 19.51 -13.13 -20.04
C THR A 632 18.59 -13.35 -18.84
N LYS A 633 17.37 -12.75 -18.85
CA LYS A 633 16.38 -12.98 -17.80
C LYS A 633 15.89 -14.43 -17.76
N LEU A 634 15.61 -15.04 -18.91
CA LEU A 634 15.24 -16.47 -18.99
C LEU A 634 16.32 -17.36 -18.39
N LYS A 635 17.58 -17.10 -18.74
CA LYS A 635 18.73 -17.86 -18.23
C LYS A 635 18.89 -17.66 -16.72
N SER A 636 19.04 -16.44 -16.26
CA SER A 636 19.36 -16.15 -14.85
C SER A 636 18.22 -16.53 -13.90
N THR A 637 16.96 -16.23 -14.26
CA THR A 637 15.81 -16.44 -13.35
C THR A 637 15.34 -17.90 -13.38
N TYR A 638 15.29 -18.53 -14.55
CA TYR A 638 14.68 -19.84 -14.68
C TYR A 638 15.69 -20.96 -14.89
N ALA A 639 16.64 -20.84 -15.84
CA ALA A 639 17.60 -21.91 -16.08
C ALA A 639 18.55 -22.10 -14.90
N ASP A 640 19.20 -21.02 -14.45
CA ASP A 640 20.19 -21.05 -13.36
C ASP A 640 19.51 -20.93 -11.98
N GLY A 641 18.46 -20.10 -11.89
CA GLY A 641 17.79 -19.78 -10.62
C GLY A 641 16.97 -20.94 -10.06
N LEU A 642 16.20 -21.66 -10.89
CA LEU A 642 15.32 -22.75 -10.42
C LEU A 642 16.10 -23.95 -9.87
N VAL A 643 17.31 -24.19 -10.34
CA VAL A 643 18.16 -25.29 -9.86
C VAL A 643 18.40 -25.18 -8.34
N ASN A 644 18.49 -23.95 -7.81
CA ASN A 644 18.73 -23.71 -6.39
C ASN A 644 17.52 -24.03 -5.49
N TYR A 645 16.34 -24.25 -6.07
CA TYR A 645 15.11 -24.60 -5.36
C TYR A 645 14.74 -26.08 -5.46
N ILE A 646 15.57 -26.88 -6.14
CA ILE A 646 15.35 -28.33 -6.21
C ILE A 646 15.78 -28.95 -4.88
N ALA A 647 14.81 -29.47 -4.12
CA ALA A 647 15.03 -30.11 -2.83
C ALA A 647 15.68 -31.52 -2.98
N GLU A 648 16.04 -32.17 -1.89
CA GLU A 648 16.68 -33.49 -1.86
C GLU A 648 15.83 -34.60 -2.53
N ASP A 649 14.51 -34.45 -2.51
CA ASP A 649 13.56 -35.35 -3.18
C ASP A 649 13.46 -35.12 -4.70
N GLY A 650 14.19 -34.13 -5.22
CA GLY A 650 14.17 -33.75 -6.64
C GLY A 650 12.98 -32.86 -7.03
N ARG A 651 12.26 -32.31 -6.07
CA ARG A 651 11.08 -31.49 -6.29
C ARG A 651 11.34 -30.02 -5.96
N ILE A 652 10.55 -29.15 -6.54
CA ILE A 652 10.44 -27.73 -6.18
C ILE A 652 9.12 -27.56 -5.41
N HIS A 653 9.22 -27.08 -4.17
CA HIS A 653 8.10 -26.79 -3.29
C HIS A 653 7.88 -25.27 -3.24
N THR A 654 7.10 -24.74 -4.19
CA THR A 654 6.73 -23.32 -4.19
C THR A 654 5.76 -23.00 -3.07
N SER A 655 5.81 -21.80 -2.55
CA SER A 655 4.83 -21.30 -1.57
C SER A 655 3.69 -20.56 -2.27
N PHE A 656 2.44 -20.89 -1.97
CA PHE A 656 1.24 -20.19 -2.47
C PHE A 656 0.68 -19.26 -1.41
N ASN A 657 0.61 -17.96 -1.73
CA ASN A 657 0.14 -16.94 -0.81
C ASN A 657 -1.29 -16.50 -1.14
N GLN A 658 -2.19 -16.54 -0.13
CA GLN A 658 -3.59 -16.13 -0.24
C GLN A 658 -3.79 -14.64 0.01
N THR A 659 -2.88 -13.96 0.71
CA THR A 659 -3.07 -12.64 1.32
C THR A 659 -2.31 -11.50 0.63
N ILE A 660 -1.71 -11.75 -0.54
CA ILE A 660 -0.86 -10.75 -1.23
C ILE A 660 -1.63 -9.90 -2.22
N THR A 661 -2.51 -10.51 -3.03
CA THR A 661 -3.15 -9.78 -4.13
C THR A 661 -4.48 -9.17 -3.70
N ALA A 662 -4.72 -7.91 -4.04
CA ALA A 662 -5.97 -7.24 -3.72
C ALA A 662 -7.20 -7.76 -4.53
N THR A 663 -7.00 -8.63 -5.51
CA THR A 663 -8.05 -9.22 -6.35
C THR A 663 -8.50 -10.60 -5.90
N GLY A 664 -7.84 -11.20 -4.90
CA GLY A 664 -8.10 -12.57 -4.49
C GLY A 664 -7.31 -13.64 -5.24
N ARG A 665 -6.54 -13.27 -6.28
CA ARG A 665 -5.64 -14.22 -6.96
C ARG A 665 -4.58 -14.74 -6.01
N LEU A 666 -4.16 -15.97 -6.17
CA LEU A 666 -2.99 -16.51 -5.50
C LEU A 666 -1.70 -15.93 -6.09
N SER A 667 -0.68 -15.82 -5.29
CA SER A 667 0.68 -15.60 -5.77
C SER A 667 1.57 -16.77 -5.37
N SER A 668 2.60 -17.05 -6.19
CA SER A 668 3.58 -18.08 -5.95
C SER A 668 4.94 -17.43 -5.69
N THR A 669 5.65 -17.92 -4.66
CA THR A 669 6.97 -17.41 -4.26
C THR A 669 7.88 -18.58 -3.92
N GLU A 670 9.18 -18.38 -3.98
CA GLU A 670 10.24 -19.32 -3.57
C GLU A 670 10.17 -20.71 -4.23
N PRO A 671 10.21 -20.80 -5.56
CA PRO A 671 10.28 -19.75 -6.58
C PRO A 671 8.88 -19.41 -7.13
N ASN A 672 8.76 -18.29 -7.86
CA ASN A 672 7.51 -17.98 -8.55
C ASN A 672 7.37 -18.81 -9.83
N LEU A 673 6.63 -19.90 -9.77
CA LEU A 673 6.35 -20.78 -10.92
C LEU A 673 5.22 -20.26 -11.82
N GLN A 674 4.38 -19.34 -11.32
CA GLN A 674 3.27 -18.76 -12.10
C GLN A 674 3.74 -17.76 -13.16
N ASN A 675 4.99 -17.26 -13.05
CA ASN A 675 5.56 -16.28 -13.97
C ASN A 675 6.43 -16.88 -15.08
N ILE A 676 6.45 -18.20 -15.26
CA ILE A 676 7.17 -18.86 -16.37
C ILE A 676 6.55 -18.38 -17.69
N PRO A 677 7.32 -17.74 -18.61
CA PRO A 677 6.76 -17.08 -19.79
C PRO A 677 6.13 -18.07 -20.78
N MET A 678 4.85 -17.86 -21.11
CA MET A 678 4.11 -18.69 -22.06
C MET A 678 3.98 -18.09 -23.46
N ARG A 679 4.14 -16.76 -23.58
CA ARG A 679 3.95 -16.07 -24.89
C ARG A 679 5.12 -16.27 -25.85
N ILE A 680 6.27 -16.66 -25.33
CA ILE A 680 7.51 -16.79 -26.08
C ILE A 680 7.85 -18.27 -26.12
N GLU A 681 8.14 -18.78 -27.32
CA GLU A 681 8.46 -20.21 -27.52
C GLU A 681 9.62 -20.66 -26.62
N LEU A 682 10.71 -19.87 -26.57
CA LEU A 682 11.84 -20.17 -25.69
C LEU A 682 11.42 -20.24 -24.21
N GLY A 683 10.54 -19.35 -23.75
CA GLY A 683 10.02 -19.42 -22.39
C GLY A 683 9.22 -20.68 -22.10
N ARG A 684 8.38 -21.11 -23.06
CA ARG A 684 7.59 -22.36 -22.95
C ARG A 684 8.46 -23.60 -22.81
N LEU A 685 9.64 -23.62 -23.46
CA LEU A 685 10.56 -24.75 -23.40
C LEU A 685 11.07 -25.06 -21.99
N ILE A 686 11.05 -24.10 -21.07
CA ILE A 686 11.39 -24.29 -19.65
C ILE A 686 10.50 -25.37 -19.02
N ARG A 687 9.22 -25.43 -19.42
CA ARG A 687 8.27 -26.44 -18.91
C ARG A 687 8.64 -27.88 -19.20
N LYS A 688 9.53 -28.13 -20.17
CA LYS A 688 10.09 -29.48 -20.43
C LYS A 688 10.98 -30.02 -19.31
N ALA A 689 11.50 -29.13 -18.47
CA ALA A 689 12.30 -29.53 -17.33
C ALA A 689 11.47 -30.07 -16.16
N PHE A 690 10.15 -29.86 -16.19
CA PHE A 690 9.24 -30.36 -15.15
C PHE A 690 8.61 -31.67 -15.59
N LEU A 691 8.81 -32.70 -14.78
CA LEU A 691 8.47 -34.07 -15.09
C LEU A 691 7.55 -34.67 -14.01
N PRO A 692 6.63 -35.56 -14.34
CA PRO A 692 5.92 -36.35 -13.35
C PRO A 692 6.80 -37.44 -12.79
N LYS A 693 6.46 -38.00 -11.63
CA LYS A 693 7.15 -39.18 -11.09
C LYS A 693 6.99 -40.42 -11.98
N SER A 694 7.86 -41.38 -11.83
CA SER A 694 7.82 -42.59 -12.65
C SER A 694 6.47 -43.30 -12.57
N GLY A 695 5.89 -43.66 -13.74
CA GLY A 695 4.56 -44.28 -13.83
C GLY A 695 3.39 -43.28 -13.76
N PHE A 696 3.67 -41.95 -13.77
CA PHE A 696 2.69 -40.90 -13.78
C PHE A 696 2.77 -40.06 -15.07
N VAL A 697 1.73 -39.31 -15.33
CA VAL A 697 1.63 -38.27 -16.37
C VAL A 697 1.14 -36.99 -15.74
N PHE A 698 1.36 -35.85 -16.39
CA PHE A 698 0.64 -34.64 -16.04
C PHE A 698 -0.70 -34.59 -16.76
N VAL A 699 -1.76 -34.19 -16.01
CA VAL A 699 -3.03 -33.80 -16.59
C VAL A 699 -3.26 -32.34 -16.20
N ASP A 700 -3.32 -31.48 -17.21
CA ASP A 700 -3.51 -30.04 -17.11
C ASP A 700 -4.92 -29.70 -17.55
N ALA A 701 -5.61 -28.85 -16.80
CA ALA A 701 -6.93 -28.36 -17.13
C ALA A 701 -6.95 -26.83 -17.01
N ASP A 702 -7.35 -26.16 -18.10
CA ASP A 702 -7.34 -24.69 -18.23
C ASP A 702 -8.74 -24.17 -18.55
N TYR A 703 -9.17 -23.12 -17.86
CA TYR A 703 -10.44 -22.45 -18.20
C TYR A 703 -10.31 -21.66 -19.50
N SER A 704 -11.15 -21.97 -20.46
CA SER A 704 -11.24 -21.19 -21.71
C SER A 704 -11.90 -19.83 -21.45
N GLN A 705 -11.07 -18.77 -21.36
CA GLN A 705 -11.48 -17.37 -21.29
C GLN A 705 -12.43 -17.04 -20.11
N ILE A 706 -12.11 -17.51 -18.92
CA ILE A 706 -12.97 -17.38 -17.74
C ILE A 706 -13.41 -15.93 -17.47
N GLU A 707 -12.53 -14.93 -17.57
CA GLU A 707 -12.86 -13.53 -17.30
C GLU A 707 -13.92 -12.98 -18.26
N LEU A 708 -13.89 -13.36 -19.54
CA LEU A 708 -14.91 -12.94 -20.51
C LEU A 708 -16.24 -13.66 -20.26
N ARG A 709 -16.23 -14.90 -19.82
CA ARG A 709 -17.45 -15.64 -19.43
C ARG A 709 -18.08 -15.05 -18.17
N VAL A 710 -17.26 -14.67 -17.21
CA VAL A 710 -17.69 -13.92 -16.03
C VAL A 710 -18.28 -12.56 -16.42
N LEU A 711 -17.63 -11.82 -17.32
CA LEU A 711 -18.18 -10.55 -17.84
C LEU A 711 -19.54 -10.75 -18.55
N ALA A 712 -19.68 -11.81 -19.37
CA ALA A 712 -20.94 -12.14 -20.02
C ALA A 712 -22.07 -12.37 -19.02
N HIS A 713 -21.78 -13.14 -17.96
CA HIS A 713 -22.72 -13.41 -16.87
C HIS A 713 -23.10 -12.16 -16.09
N LEU A 714 -22.11 -11.40 -15.59
CA LEU A 714 -22.34 -10.24 -14.74
C LEU A 714 -23.01 -9.07 -15.48
N SER A 715 -22.67 -8.85 -16.75
CA SER A 715 -23.31 -7.81 -17.57
C SER A 715 -24.69 -8.21 -18.05
N GLY A 716 -24.96 -9.50 -18.18
CA GLY A 716 -26.18 -10.04 -18.78
C GLY A 716 -26.36 -9.65 -20.25
N ASP A 717 -25.25 -9.42 -21.00
CA ASP A 717 -25.30 -9.08 -22.42
C ASP A 717 -25.69 -10.30 -23.24
N GLU A 718 -26.89 -10.25 -23.85
CA GLU A 718 -27.48 -11.38 -24.54
C GLU A 718 -26.70 -11.83 -25.77
N LYS A 719 -26.09 -10.89 -26.50
CA LYS A 719 -25.30 -11.22 -27.68
C LYS A 719 -24.02 -11.95 -27.30
N LEU A 720 -23.36 -11.51 -26.22
CA LEU A 720 -22.16 -12.16 -25.73
C LEU A 720 -22.49 -13.55 -25.16
N ILE A 721 -23.58 -13.67 -24.40
CA ILE A 721 -24.06 -14.95 -23.87
C ILE A 721 -24.41 -15.91 -25.00
N GLU A 722 -25.11 -15.44 -26.05
CA GLU A 722 -25.48 -16.26 -27.19
C GLU A 722 -24.29 -16.74 -28.00
N ALA A 723 -23.28 -15.89 -28.19
CA ALA A 723 -22.00 -16.27 -28.82
C ALA A 723 -21.32 -17.44 -28.10
N TYR A 724 -21.29 -17.42 -26.77
CA TYR A 724 -20.76 -18.55 -25.99
C TYR A 724 -21.63 -19.80 -26.06
N ARG A 725 -22.96 -19.66 -26.00
CA ARG A 725 -23.88 -20.82 -26.12
C ARG A 725 -23.80 -21.54 -27.45
N ASN A 726 -23.48 -20.80 -28.51
CA ASN A 726 -23.31 -21.35 -29.86
C ASN A 726 -21.90 -21.89 -30.11
N ALA A 727 -21.04 -21.96 -29.07
CA ALA A 727 -19.65 -22.43 -29.15
C ALA A 727 -18.82 -21.75 -30.27
N GLN A 728 -19.06 -20.45 -30.50
CA GLN A 728 -18.37 -19.67 -31.51
C GLN A 728 -17.04 -19.13 -30.95
N ASP A 729 -16.05 -18.97 -31.83
CA ASP A 729 -14.84 -18.23 -31.49
C ASP A 729 -15.18 -16.77 -31.13
N ILE A 730 -15.20 -16.43 -29.84
CA ILE A 730 -15.66 -15.14 -29.36
C ILE A 730 -14.87 -13.96 -29.96
N HIS A 731 -13.58 -14.12 -30.21
CA HIS A 731 -12.76 -13.06 -30.80
C HIS A 731 -13.10 -12.86 -32.30
N ARG A 732 -13.37 -13.94 -33.01
CA ARG A 732 -13.85 -13.90 -34.39
C ARG A 732 -15.26 -13.35 -34.47
N THR A 733 -16.12 -13.74 -33.53
CA THR A 733 -17.51 -13.23 -33.44
C THR A 733 -17.48 -11.72 -33.13
N THR A 734 -16.69 -11.28 -32.19
CA THR A 734 -16.51 -9.86 -31.89
C THR A 734 -15.99 -9.08 -33.10
N ALA A 735 -14.98 -9.61 -33.81
CA ALA A 735 -14.47 -8.98 -35.02
C ALA A 735 -15.55 -8.86 -36.11
N SER A 736 -16.30 -9.95 -36.35
CA SER A 736 -17.42 -9.98 -37.31
C SER A 736 -18.47 -8.92 -36.98
N GLN A 737 -18.90 -8.83 -35.74
CA GLN A 737 -19.96 -7.91 -35.30
C GLN A 737 -19.50 -6.45 -35.25
N VAL A 738 -18.31 -6.18 -34.79
CA VAL A 738 -17.74 -4.81 -34.67
C VAL A 738 -17.37 -4.23 -36.02
N PHE A 739 -16.88 -5.05 -36.97
CA PHE A 739 -16.50 -4.60 -38.30
C PHE A 739 -17.58 -4.80 -39.34
N HIS A 740 -18.72 -5.44 -38.98
CA HIS A 740 -19.80 -5.82 -39.90
C HIS A 740 -19.29 -6.66 -41.08
N ILE A 741 -18.45 -7.63 -40.81
CA ILE A 741 -17.85 -8.56 -41.76
C ILE A 741 -18.43 -9.96 -41.50
N PRO A 742 -18.76 -10.75 -42.54
CA PRO A 742 -19.18 -12.14 -42.34
C PRO A 742 -18.15 -12.92 -41.50
N PHE A 743 -18.64 -13.80 -40.62
CA PHE A 743 -17.77 -14.54 -39.67
C PHE A 743 -16.63 -15.27 -40.36
N ASP A 744 -16.91 -15.90 -41.53
CA ASP A 744 -15.92 -16.67 -42.29
C ASP A 744 -14.89 -15.80 -43.04
N GLU A 745 -15.19 -14.49 -43.22
CA GLU A 745 -14.31 -13.52 -43.89
C GLU A 745 -13.41 -12.76 -42.90
N VAL A 746 -13.58 -12.99 -41.60
CA VAL A 746 -12.70 -12.35 -40.56
C VAL A 746 -11.28 -12.85 -40.71
N THR A 747 -10.37 -11.92 -40.95
CA THR A 747 -8.92 -12.20 -41.04
C THR A 747 -8.30 -12.46 -39.66
N ASP A 748 -7.16 -13.16 -39.64
CA ASP A 748 -6.41 -13.41 -38.38
C ASP A 748 -5.95 -12.11 -37.69
N LEU A 749 -5.66 -11.04 -38.45
CA LEU A 749 -5.34 -9.73 -37.90
C LEU A 749 -6.55 -9.13 -37.18
N GLN A 750 -7.73 -9.16 -37.80
CA GLN A 750 -8.96 -8.64 -37.19
C GLN A 750 -9.36 -9.45 -35.95
N ARG A 751 -9.22 -10.77 -36.00
CA ARG A 751 -9.43 -11.66 -34.85
C ARG A 751 -8.47 -11.31 -33.70
N ARG A 752 -7.18 -11.10 -34.01
CA ARG A 752 -6.16 -10.69 -33.01
C ARG A 752 -6.47 -9.31 -32.42
N ASN A 753 -6.90 -8.35 -33.25
CA ASN A 753 -7.28 -7.03 -32.77
C ASN A 753 -8.52 -7.11 -31.87
N ALA A 754 -9.53 -7.88 -32.26
CA ALA A 754 -10.71 -8.12 -31.42
C ALA A 754 -10.35 -8.82 -30.09
N LYS A 755 -9.39 -9.75 -30.10
CA LYS A 755 -8.86 -10.33 -28.87
C LYS A 755 -8.26 -9.29 -27.94
N ALA A 756 -7.44 -8.38 -28.45
CA ALA A 756 -6.86 -7.29 -27.66
C ALA A 756 -7.94 -6.34 -27.10
N VAL A 757 -8.98 -6.04 -27.89
CA VAL A 757 -10.11 -5.23 -27.42
C VAL A 757 -10.93 -5.96 -26.36
N ASN A 758 -11.27 -7.22 -26.54
CA ASN A 758 -12.04 -8.01 -25.57
C ASN A 758 -11.35 -8.03 -24.20
N PHE A 759 -10.06 -8.33 -24.16
CA PHE A 759 -9.29 -8.28 -22.91
C PHE A 759 -9.10 -6.86 -22.41
N GLY A 760 -8.82 -5.91 -23.32
CA GLY A 760 -8.67 -4.50 -22.96
C GLY A 760 -9.90 -3.93 -22.25
N ILE A 761 -11.10 -4.28 -22.70
CA ILE A 761 -12.37 -3.85 -22.07
C ILE A 761 -12.49 -4.40 -20.65
N VAL A 762 -12.16 -5.67 -20.42
CA VAL A 762 -12.13 -6.27 -19.07
C VAL A 762 -11.18 -5.51 -18.14
N TYR A 763 -10.05 -5.04 -18.68
CA TYR A 763 -9.05 -4.28 -17.91
C TYR A 763 -9.29 -2.75 -17.90
N GLY A 764 -10.41 -2.28 -18.45
CA GLY A 764 -10.73 -0.85 -18.50
C GLY A 764 -9.76 -0.04 -19.35
N ILE A 765 -9.36 -0.59 -20.52
CA ILE A 765 -8.37 0.04 -21.40
C ILE A 765 -8.86 1.39 -21.93
N SER A 766 -7.98 2.39 -21.96
CA SER A 766 -8.25 3.66 -22.61
C SER A 766 -7.94 3.60 -24.11
N SER A 767 -8.53 4.51 -24.90
CA SER A 767 -8.19 4.66 -26.33
C SER A 767 -6.69 4.88 -26.56
N PHE A 768 -5.99 5.51 -25.61
CA PHE A 768 -4.53 5.65 -25.65
C PHE A 768 -3.84 4.30 -25.45
N GLY A 769 -4.22 3.52 -24.44
CA GLY A 769 -3.64 2.18 -24.20
C GLY A 769 -3.87 1.27 -25.41
N LEU A 770 -5.11 1.18 -25.88
CA LEU A 770 -5.45 0.34 -27.05
C LEU A 770 -4.70 0.78 -28.32
N SER A 771 -4.47 2.08 -28.51
CA SER A 771 -3.71 2.58 -29.66
C SER A 771 -2.24 2.13 -29.65
N GLN A 772 -1.66 2.02 -28.46
CA GLN A 772 -0.30 1.50 -28.29
C GLN A 772 -0.25 -0.02 -28.53
N ASP A 773 -1.18 -0.79 -27.95
CA ASP A 773 -1.23 -2.25 -28.06
C ASP A 773 -1.43 -2.73 -29.50
N LEU A 774 -2.25 -2.03 -30.27
CA LEU A 774 -2.56 -2.38 -31.67
C LEU A 774 -1.69 -1.62 -32.70
N SER A 775 -0.84 -0.70 -32.27
CA SER A 775 -0.06 0.19 -33.16
C SER A 775 -0.94 0.95 -34.16
N ILE A 776 -2.09 1.45 -33.71
CA ILE A 776 -3.05 2.26 -34.48
C ILE A 776 -3.16 3.67 -33.89
N THR A 777 -3.84 4.58 -34.62
CA THR A 777 -4.07 5.92 -34.09
C THR A 777 -5.04 5.92 -32.90
N LYS A 778 -4.90 6.90 -32.01
CA LYS A 778 -5.83 7.08 -30.87
C LYS A 778 -7.28 7.23 -31.33
N LYS A 779 -7.51 7.82 -32.52
CA LYS A 779 -8.84 7.99 -33.08
C LYS A 779 -9.44 6.63 -33.51
N GLU A 780 -8.70 5.81 -34.22
CA GLU A 780 -9.11 4.46 -34.59
C GLU A 780 -9.37 3.59 -33.37
N ALA A 781 -8.51 3.68 -32.34
CA ALA A 781 -8.74 2.97 -31.08
C ALA A 781 -10.04 3.42 -30.37
N ALA A 782 -10.34 4.73 -30.38
CA ALA A 782 -11.58 5.25 -29.82
C ALA A 782 -12.81 4.75 -30.58
N GLU A 783 -12.78 4.79 -31.91
CA GLU A 783 -13.84 4.26 -32.77
C GLU A 783 -14.06 2.75 -32.54
N TYR A 784 -12.97 2.01 -32.29
CA TYR A 784 -13.04 0.57 -32.00
C TYR A 784 -13.79 0.29 -30.68
N ILE A 785 -13.42 1.02 -29.62
CA ILE A 785 -14.07 0.92 -28.32
C ILE A 785 -15.55 1.33 -28.42
N GLU A 786 -15.87 2.39 -29.16
CA GLU A 786 -17.24 2.87 -29.35
C GLU A 786 -18.11 1.80 -30.05
N ARG A 787 -17.65 1.24 -31.17
CA ARG A 787 -18.32 0.16 -31.88
C ARG A 787 -18.51 -1.10 -31.05
N TYR A 788 -17.52 -1.42 -30.23
CA TYR A 788 -17.63 -2.53 -29.29
C TYR A 788 -18.80 -2.31 -28.33
N PHE A 789 -18.90 -1.13 -27.73
CA PHE A 789 -20.00 -0.82 -26.81
C PHE A 789 -21.35 -0.62 -27.47
N GLU A 790 -21.39 -0.22 -28.75
CA GLU A 790 -22.63 -0.24 -29.58
C GLU A 790 -23.08 -1.68 -29.82
N THR A 791 -22.12 -2.59 -30.03
CA THR A 791 -22.41 -4.02 -30.24
C THR A 791 -22.88 -4.68 -28.94
N TYR A 792 -22.25 -4.34 -27.81
CA TYR A 792 -22.49 -4.92 -26.47
C TYR A 792 -22.88 -3.84 -25.43
N PRO A 793 -24.10 -3.24 -25.59
CA PRO A 793 -24.46 -2.08 -24.76
C PRO A 793 -24.64 -2.38 -23.27
N LYS A 794 -25.01 -3.64 -22.90
CA LYS A 794 -25.15 -4.03 -21.50
C LYS A 794 -23.81 -4.11 -20.80
N ILE A 795 -22.73 -4.43 -21.51
CA ILE A 795 -21.37 -4.41 -20.95
C ILE A 795 -21.01 -2.98 -20.53
N LYS A 796 -21.27 -1.99 -21.40
CA LYS A 796 -21.01 -0.59 -21.06
C LYS A 796 -21.81 -0.16 -19.83
N GLY A 797 -23.12 -0.46 -19.82
CA GLY A 797 -23.97 -0.13 -18.68
C GLY A 797 -23.52 -0.76 -17.38
N TYR A 798 -23.04 -2.00 -17.41
CA TYR A 798 -22.48 -2.69 -16.26
C TYR A 798 -21.19 -2.04 -15.76
N LEU A 799 -20.22 -1.77 -16.63
CA LEU A 799 -18.95 -1.15 -16.25
C LEU A 799 -19.13 0.28 -15.71
N ASP A 800 -19.97 1.08 -16.35
CA ASP A 800 -20.33 2.43 -15.89
C ASP A 800 -21.03 2.35 -14.51
N GLY A 801 -21.89 1.35 -14.30
CA GLY A 801 -22.55 1.06 -13.03
C GLY A 801 -21.57 0.72 -11.90
N LEU A 802 -20.57 -0.13 -12.17
CA LEU A 802 -19.53 -0.46 -11.21
C LEU A 802 -18.75 0.77 -10.74
N VAL A 803 -18.40 1.65 -11.67
CA VAL A 803 -17.69 2.90 -11.33
C VAL A 803 -18.58 3.82 -10.50
N ALA A 804 -19.88 3.93 -10.83
CA ALA A 804 -20.82 4.75 -10.07
C ALA A 804 -21.02 4.21 -8.65
N GLU A 805 -21.23 2.90 -8.50
CA GLU A 805 -21.39 2.21 -7.23
C GLU A 805 -20.10 2.31 -6.37
N ALA A 806 -18.93 2.15 -6.99
CA ALA A 806 -17.66 2.29 -6.30
C ALA A 806 -17.40 3.71 -5.78
N LYS A 807 -17.85 4.75 -6.51
CA LYS A 807 -17.79 6.15 -6.06
C LYS A 807 -18.70 6.42 -4.87
N GLU A 808 -19.82 5.73 -4.77
CA GLU A 808 -20.77 5.86 -3.67
C GLU A 808 -20.33 5.06 -2.44
N LYS A 809 -19.97 3.79 -2.62
CA LYS A 809 -19.66 2.85 -1.53
C LYS A 809 -18.19 2.88 -1.09
N GLY A 810 -17.28 3.35 -1.93
CA GLY A 810 -15.82 3.30 -1.69
C GLY A 810 -15.18 1.94 -2.01
N TYR A 811 -15.94 0.94 -2.45
CA TYR A 811 -15.46 -0.40 -2.78
C TYR A 811 -16.29 -1.05 -3.90
N VAL A 812 -15.78 -2.13 -4.47
CA VAL A 812 -16.49 -3.05 -5.35
C VAL A 812 -16.52 -4.46 -4.78
N THR A 813 -17.44 -5.31 -5.27
CA THR A 813 -17.60 -6.70 -4.81
C THR A 813 -17.57 -7.69 -5.96
N THR A 814 -17.05 -8.91 -5.69
CA THR A 814 -17.17 -10.07 -6.59
C THR A 814 -18.54 -10.73 -6.44
N MET A 815 -18.84 -11.69 -7.32
CA MET A 815 -20.03 -12.55 -7.24
C MET A 815 -20.13 -13.30 -5.91
N PHE A 816 -19.00 -13.59 -5.27
CA PHE A 816 -18.92 -14.32 -3.98
C PHE A 816 -18.74 -13.40 -2.78
N GLY A 817 -18.95 -12.08 -2.95
CA GLY A 817 -18.95 -11.11 -1.86
C GLY A 817 -17.57 -10.57 -1.48
N ARG A 818 -16.48 -10.97 -2.15
CA ARG A 818 -15.14 -10.42 -1.89
C ARG A 818 -15.14 -8.91 -2.16
N ARG A 819 -14.73 -8.12 -1.18
CA ARG A 819 -14.69 -6.66 -1.27
C ARG A 819 -13.29 -6.17 -1.65
N ARG A 820 -13.24 -5.15 -2.49
CA ARG A 820 -12.03 -4.39 -2.76
C ARG A 820 -12.26 -2.91 -2.56
N PRO A 821 -11.72 -2.29 -1.52
CA PRO A 821 -11.72 -0.84 -1.33
C PRO A 821 -10.93 -0.14 -2.44
N ILE A 822 -11.38 1.06 -2.86
CA ILE A 822 -10.76 1.84 -3.94
C ILE A 822 -10.61 3.30 -3.49
N PRO A 823 -9.66 3.60 -2.60
CA PRO A 823 -9.45 4.97 -2.10
C PRO A 823 -9.05 5.94 -3.20
N GLU A 824 -8.48 5.48 -4.32
CA GLU A 824 -8.08 6.29 -5.46
C GLU A 824 -9.24 7.07 -6.09
N LEU A 825 -10.49 6.59 -5.98
CA LEU A 825 -11.66 7.26 -6.54
C LEU A 825 -11.97 8.60 -5.88
N SER A 826 -11.56 8.80 -4.63
CA SER A 826 -11.71 10.05 -3.89
C SER A 826 -10.59 11.06 -4.13
N SER A 827 -9.53 10.67 -4.86
CA SER A 827 -8.37 11.54 -5.11
C SER A 827 -8.71 12.74 -5.99
N SER A 828 -8.18 13.90 -5.67
CA SER A 828 -8.23 15.10 -6.51
C SER A 828 -7.38 14.95 -7.79
N ASN A 829 -6.39 14.05 -7.78
CA ASN A 829 -5.52 13.78 -8.92
C ASN A 829 -6.26 12.96 -9.98
N PHE A 830 -6.43 13.53 -11.18
CA PHE A 830 -7.10 12.88 -12.30
C PHE A 830 -6.49 11.50 -12.66
N MET A 831 -5.16 11.38 -12.63
CA MET A 831 -4.49 10.11 -12.97
C MET A 831 -4.80 9.00 -11.95
N GLN A 832 -4.78 9.33 -10.65
CA GLN A 832 -5.15 8.39 -9.58
C GLN A 832 -6.62 8.02 -9.67
N ARG A 833 -7.50 9.00 -9.85
CA ARG A 833 -8.95 8.76 -9.98
C ARG A 833 -9.26 7.89 -11.20
N SER A 834 -8.64 8.16 -12.35
CA SER A 834 -8.79 7.32 -13.55
C SER A 834 -8.21 5.91 -13.36
N PHE A 835 -7.17 5.75 -12.55
CA PHE A 835 -6.66 4.44 -12.14
C PHE A 835 -7.67 3.72 -11.26
N GLY A 836 -8.27 4.39 -10.26
CA GLY A 836 -9.34 3.86 -9.43
C GLY A 836 -10.57 3.40 -10.24
N GLU A 837 -10.96 4.14 -11.28
CA GLU A 837 -12.05 3.75 -12.18
C GLU A 837 -11.75 2.43 -12.92
N ARG A 838 -10.51 2.23 -13.36
CA ARG A 838 -10.07 0.94 -13.97
C ARG A 838 -10.10 -0.20 -12.96
N ILE A 839 -9.64 0.06 -11.73
CA ILE A 839 -9.73 -0.94 -10.64
C ILE A 839 -11.19 -1.34 -10.41
N ALA A 840 -12.11 -0.36 -10.37
CA ALA A 840 -13.54 -0.62 -10.16
C ALA A 840 -14.14 -1.51 -11.25
N MET A 841 -13.78 -1.31 -12.51
CA MET A 841 -14.24 -2.12 -13.63
C MET A 841 -13.65 -3.54 -13.63
N ASN A 842 -12.36 -3.68 -13.35
CA ASN A 842 -11.64 -4.95 -13.47
C ASN A 842 -11.85 -5.88 -12.26
N SER A 843 -11.83 -5.34 -11.04
CA SER A 843 -11.75 -6.17 -9.83
C SER A 843 -12.91 -7.14 -9.63
N PRO A 844 -14.18 -6.80 -9.91
CA PRO A 844 -15.28 -7.75 -9.79
C PRO A 844 -15.15 -8.93 -10.75
N ILE A 845 -14.64 -8.70 -11.96
CA ILE A 845 -14.47 -9.73 -12.99
C ILE A 845 -13.31 -10.64 -12.63
N GLN A 846 -12.14 -10.07 -12.41
CA GLN A 846 -10.92 -10.82 -12.10
C GLN A 846 -11.03 -11.53 -10.74
N GLY A 847 -11.63 -10.89 -9.74
CA GLY A 847 -11.82 -11.49 -8.42
C GLY A 847 -12.83 -12.63 -8.45
N THR A 848 -13.93 -12.51 -9.22
CA THR A 848 -14.88 -13.62 -9.40
C THR A 848 -14.21 -14.80 -10.09
N ALA A 849 -13.38 -14.58 -11.10
CA ALA A 849 -12.60 -15.65 -11.75
C ALA A 849 -11.65 -16.32 -10.74
N ALA A 850 -10.97 -15.55 -9.89
CA ALA A 850 -10.10 -16.09 -8.84
C ALA A 850 -10.88 -16.93 -7.82
N ASP A 851 -12.07 -16.49 -7.41
CA ASP A 851 -12.90 -17.23 -6.47
C ASP A 851 -13.38 -18.55 -7.10
N ILE A 852 -13.77 -18.57 -8.39
CA ILE A 852 -14.15 -19.79 -9.13
C ILE A 852 -13.00 -20.81 -9.16
N ILE A 853 -11.78 -20.35 -9.45
CA ILE A 853 -10.60 -21.22 -9.47
C ILE A 853 -10.33 -21.82 -8.09
N LYS A 854 -10.44 -21.04 -7.02
CA LYS A 854 -10.28 -21.53 -5.65
C LYS A 854 -11.32 -22.59 -5.28
N ILE A 855 -12.58 -22.39 -5.67
CA ILE A 855 -13.64 -23.39 -5.50
C ILE A 855 -13.30 -24.68 -6.26
N ALA A 856 -12.86 -24.56 -7.52
CA ALA A 856 -12.44 -25.71 -8.33
C ALA A 856 -11.27 -26.46 -7.69
N MET A 857 -10.25 -25.72 -7.20
CA MET A 857 -9.09 -26.32 -6.49
C MET A 857 -9.53 -27.15 -5.29
N ASN A 858 -10.37 -26.57 -4.42
CA ASN A 858 -10.86 -27.26 -3.23
C ASN A 858 -11.64 -28.53 -3.61
N ARG A 859 -12.54 -28.44 -4.59
CA ARG A 859 -13.36 -29.58 -5.03
C ARG A 859 -12.54 -30.69 -5.70
N VAL A 860 -11.61 -30.33 -6.58
CA VAL A 860 -10.70 -31.30 -7.23
C VAL A 860 -9.85 -31.99 -6.18
N HIS A 861 -9.22 -31.26 -5.27
CA HIS A 861 -8.42 -31.79 -4.19
C HIS A 861 -9.21 -32.75 -3.30
N ASP A 862 -10.35 -32.33 -2.80
CA ASP A 862 -11.19 -33.14 -1.90
C ASP A 862 -11.70 -34.42 -2.59
N ARG A 863 -12.05 -34.33 -3.88
CA ARG A 863 -12.54 -35.48 -4.66
C ARG A 863 -11.43 -36.48 -4.95
N LEU A 864 -10.22 -36.02 -5.33
CA LEU A 864 -9.07 -36.93 -5.51
C LEU A 864 -8.78 -37.73 -4.23
N LEU A 865 -8.86 -37.08 -3.08
CA LEU A 865 -8.66 -37.73 -1.79
C LEU A 865 -9.82 -38.68 -1.42
N ALA A 866 -11.06 -38.25 -1.63
CA ALA A 866 -12.27 -39.02 -1.28
C ALA A 866 -12.39 -40.30 -2.10
N GLU A 867 -12.00 -40.29 -3.37
CA GLU A 867 -11.96 -41.46 -4.25
C GLU A 867 -10.72 -42.33 -4.00
N GLY A 868 -9.80 -41.92 -3.13
CA GLY A 868 -8.62 -42.68 -2.73
C GLY A 868 -7.58 -42.79 -3.83
N LEU A 869 -7.56 -41.86 -4.77
CA LEU A 869 -6.62 -41.85 -5.88
C LEU A 869 -5.19 -41.53 -5.42
N LYS A 870 -4.21 -42.04 -6.19
CA LYS A 870 -2.78 -41.71 -5.98
C LYS A 870 -2.41 -40.37 -6.60
N SER A 871 -3.24 -39.88 -7.50
CA SER A 871 -3.07 -38.59 -8.21
C SER A 871 -3.24 -37.42 -7.26
N ARG A 872 -2.45 -36.35 -7.48
CA ARG A 872 -2.43 -35.16 -6.61
C ARG A 872 -2.46 -33.86 -7.42
N LEU A 873 -3.26 -32.89 -6.97
CA LEU A 873 -3.16 -31.50 -7.43
C LEU A 873 -1.83 -30.93 -6.93
N ILE A 874 -0.99 -30.41 -7.81
CA ILE A 874 0.37 -29.98 -7.44
C ILE A 874 0.65 -28.50 -7.76
N LEU A 875 -0.03 -27.94 -8.76
CA LEU A 875 0.24 -26.57 -9.19
C LEU A 875 -1.02 -25.89 -9.74
N THR A 876 -1.09 -24.57 -9.55
CA THR A 876 -2.04 -23.70 -10.25
C THR A 876 -1.30 -22.53 -10.88
N VAL A 877 -1.64 -22.21 -12.13
CA VAL A 877 -1.07 -21.06 -12.86
C VAL A 877 -2.19 -20.27 -13.49
N HIS A 878 -2.53 -19.12 -12.89
CA HIS A 878 -3.64 -18.25 -13.29
C HIS A 878 -5.00 -18.99 -13.27
N ASP A 879 -5.44 -19.53 -14.40
CA ASP A 879 -6.69 -20.27 -14.63
C ASP A 879 -6.48 -21.76 -14.94
N GLU A 880 -5.26 -22.26 -14.72
CA GLU A 880 -4.77 -23.61 -15.00
C GLU A 880 -4.61 -24.42 -13.69
N LEU A 881 -5.05 -25.67 -13.70
CA LEU A 881 -4.82 -26.66 -12.64
C LEU A 881 -4.00 -27.83 -13.19
N LEU A 882 -2.88 -28.13 -12.54
CA LEU A 882 -1.97 -29.22 -12.93
C LEU A 882 -2.02 -30.35 -11.90
N VAL A 883 -2.39 -31.56 -12.36
CA VAL A 883 -2.45 -32.78 -11.54
C VAL A 883 -1.36 -33.76 -11.96
N GLU A 884 -0.52 -34.16 -10.99
CA GLU A 884 0.39 -35.31 -11.17
C GLU A 884 -0.42 -36.60 -11.03
N THR A 885 -0.65 -37.29 -12.13
CA THR A 885 -1.68 -38.33 -12.30
C THR A 885 -1.05 -39.70 -12.53
N ALA A 886 -1.44 -40.70 -11.73
CA ALA A 886 -1.05 -42.08 -12.00
C ALA A 886 -1.59 -42.53 -13.38
N ALA A 887 -0.77 -43.18 -14.17
CA ALA A 887 -1.11 -43.49 -15.58
C ALA A 887 -2.41 -44.30 -15.70
N GLU A 888 -2.70 -45.16 -14.72
CA GLU A 888 -3.94 -45.92 -14.63
C GLU A 888 -5.16 -45.10 -14.25
N GLU A 889 -4.98 -43.92 -13.65
CA GLU A 889 -6.04 -43.04 -13.16
C GLU A 889 -6.35 -41.87 -14.13
N GLU A 890 -5.62 -41.77 -15.26
CA GLU A 890 -5.70 -40.60 -16.19
C GLU A 890 -7.13 -40.29 -16.61
N GLN A 891 -7.92 -41.28 -16.98
CA GLN A 891 -9.29 -41.04 -17.45
C GLN A 891 -10.21 -40.54 -16.33
N GLU A 892 -10.05 -41.04 -15.11
CA GLU A 892 -10.83 -40.60 -13.97
C GLU A 892 -10.43 -39.20 -13.55
N VAL A 893 -9.14 -38.88 -13.51
CA VAL A 893 -8.65 -37.52 -13.22
C VAL A 893 -9.15 -36.50 -14.26
N ARG A 894 -9.11 -36.82 -15.54
CA ARG A 894 -9.68 -35.97 -16.60
C ARG A 894 -11.16 -35.68 -16.36
N LYS A 895 -11.91 -36.69 -15.95
CA LYS A 895 -13.34 -36.56 -15.64
C LYS A 895 -13.54 -35.70 -14.40
N ILE A 896 -12.78 -35.93 -13.32
CA ILE A 896 -12.84 -35.14 -12.09
C ILE A 896 -12.56 -33.66 -12.39
N LEU A 897 -11.47 -33.34 -13.10
CA LEU A 897 -11.14 -31.97 -13.50
C LEU A 897 -12.27 -31.34 -14.31
N ALA A 898 -12.77 -32.06 -15.32
CA ALA A 898 -13.86 -31.56 -16.15
C ALA A 898 -15.15 -31.30 -15.35
N GLU A 899 -15.57 -32.20 -14.47
CA GLU A 899 -16.80 -32.08 -13.69
C GLU A 899 -16.68 -30.97 -12.62
N GLU A 900 -15.59 -30.93 -11.83
CA GLU A 900 -15.46 -30.02 -10.71
C GLU A 900 -15.14 -28.58 -11.17
N MET A 901 -14.29 -28.41 -12.18
CA MET A 901 -14.03 -27.10 -12.74
C MET A 901 -15.27 -26.53 -13.47
N HIS A 902 -15.98 -27.36 -14.25
CA HIS A 902 -17.22 -26.97 -14.89
C HIS A 902 -18.31 -26.58 -13.86
N GLY A 903 -18.41 -27.36 -12.79
CA GLY A 903 -19.39 -27.19 -11.73
C GLY A 903 -19.04 -26.14 -10.67
N ALA A 904 -17.84 -25.51 -10.74
CA ALA A 904 -17.35 -24.59 -9.71
C ALA A 904 -18.25 -23.37 -9.49
N ALA A 905 -18.92 -22.89 -10.54
CA ALA A 905 -19.92 -21.82 -10.45
C ALA A 905 -21.05 -21.98 -11.46
N GLN A 906 -22.24 -21.45 -11.12
CA GLN A 906 -23.39 -21.40 -12.02
C GLN A 906 -23.43 -20.05 -12.74
N LEU A 907 -22.94 -20.00 -13.97
CA LEU A 907 -23.00 -18.82 -14.83
C LEU A 907 -24.09 -18.94 -15.91
N SER A 908 -24.45 -17.83 -16.55
CA SER A 908 -25.34 -17.78 -17.72
C SER A 908 -24.74 -18.46 -18.95
N VAL A 909 -23.42 -18.64 -18.93
CA VAL A 909 -22.60 -19.33 -19.94
C VAL A 909 -21.85 -20.47 -19.29
N MET A 910 -21.64 -21.56 -20.01
CA MET A 910 -20.92 -22.70 -19.52
C MET A 910 -19.44 -22.36 -19.31
N LEU A 911 -18.84 -22.80 -18.20
CA LEU A 911 -17.41 -22.76 -17.99
C LEU A 911 -16.74 -23.85 -18.82
N GLU A 912 -16.17 -23.50 -19.95
CA GLU A 912 -15.50 -24.44 -20.84
C GLU A 912 -14.05 -24.67 -20.39
N ILE A 913 -13.62 -25.92 -20.49
CA ILE A 913 -12.34 -26.37 -19.95
C ILE A 913 -11.62 -27.17 -21.03
N ASP A 914 -10.35 -26.84 -21.22
CA ASP A 914 -9.45 -27.58 -22.09
C ASP A 914 -8.60 -28.52 -21.23
N VAL A 915 -8.67 -29.84 -21.45
CA VAL A 915 -7.95 -30.85 -20.65
C VAL A 915 -6.96 -31.60 -21.51
N HIS A 916 -5.68 -31.50 -21.18
CA HIS A 916 -4.59 -32.16 -21.88
C HIS A 916 -3.80 -33.08 -20.93
N ALA A 917 -3.08 -34.05 -21.49
CA ALA A 917 -2.13 -34.86 -20.73
C ALA A 917 -0.80 -34.94 -21.47
N GLY A 918 0.29 -35.05 -20.70
CA GLY A 918 1.63 -35.10 -21.26
C GLY A 918 2.62 -35.78 -20.33
N SER A 919 3.74 -36.21 -20.92
CA SER A 919 4.88 -36.78 -20.18
C SER A 919 5.79 -35.71 -19.55
N ASP A 920 5.55 -34.45 -19.83
CA ASP A 920 6.15 -33.28 -19.21
C ASP A 920 5.13 -32.12 -19.20
N TRP A 921 5.40 -31.05 -18.47
CA TRP A 921 4.48 -29.93 -18.39
C TRP A 921 4.31 -29.13 -19.70
N TYR A 922 5.31 -29.22 -20.60
CA TYR A 922 5.20 -28.59 -21.91
C TYR A 922 4.19 -29.32 -22.82
N GLN A 923 4.16 -30.66 -22.75
CA GLN A 923 3.26 -31.49 -23.55
C GLN A 923 1.84 -31.53 -22.98
N ALA A 924 1.71 -31.35 -21.68
CA ALA A 924 0.42 -31.30 -21.03
C ALA A 924 -0.39 -30.00 -21.33
N LYS A 925 0.18 -29.03 -22.09
CA LYS A 925 -0.48 -27.78 -22.43
C LYS A 925 -0.63 -27.50 -23.92
#